data_3622d4f24e88ee4219eaadedf3ff3161
#
_entry.id   3622d4f24e88ee4219eaadedf3ff3161
#
_cell.length_a   1.000
_cell.length_b   1.000
_cell.length_c   1.000
_cell.angle_alpha   90.00
_cell.angle_beta   90.00
_cell.angle_gamma   90.00
#
_symmetry.space_group_name_H-M   'P 1'
#
loop_
_entity.id
_entity.type
_entity.pdbx_description
1 polymer ?
#
loop_
_entity_poly.entity_id
_entity_poly.type
_entity_poly.pdbx_seq_one_letter_code
_entity_poly.pdbx_strand_id
1 'polypeptide(L)'
;MSRIFLVVFLALKYQSEAFNFSPYPNLVINFPKHLKTHLNQTRSSYFGYSLVIRPTSIIVGAPRAQSVLESQKTINETGAIYRCSLSSGSCTPYVLDPRGNFNASDQGITWDSDRKDFQWLGGSMDGGTRDTDKLLVCAPRFYTPTPNNYLLHGVCLWVPNTVAESPENVTRISPFRLKSKQVNSDTNAQRYYAGELGHSAHVADDNNSSKFLIGAPGVRNWKGSVIFYQQDAQIFEPWRQRDNTYFGYAVASGYFDSANPSTLLYVASAPRANHLSGEAYIFDFRGRIIRTLRRLRGKQFGEYFGYSLLAEDLNGDGKTDLIVSAPLHAFEHSYDTGAIYMFINNGLFNSEPTIVRPPLGSKARFGTTLSRLGDINKDGYNDVAVGAPFAGNGSVFIYLGSAHGLRDKPSQRLDAPNEQPSQYGAHMFGHGLSRGSDIDGNGFNDFAIGAPNAEALYLYRAYPVVKVHATIKSESREIKSEQEEVKITACYRLSTSAEAKDVEQQQLDIRISIETQLKWVKFARTQSNRMILKVNAGLEESCQHFDINVRYGGEMYTSIDLQMHYELAKKVPVSGEFCKTCAVVDPADSKVSTERITISTDCASDVCVADLQIRSKNVKPTYVLGSDASLHLDYEITNNGETAYLPQFNVSSTPQLPFAQVPGNCRVSNAVMVCDLNRGGPLAKGDSDSVTISFDVSQLSGESLTIDAEVFSAGNERNLTDNKQTNVIGLKEFTEIDASGGQINDQVVLKHFPYSAEIINHYEIKSRGPSVIEQLTLSFYIPVAYKAVDSTAVVPIINKSSLNIQATYDSRLWPIKLFDHKGFSMENSTQSEQDYDPVTIRHRRDLNGLTSDQEQIDLPVNRTIVFNCQDTNMTICLRADLSVQFRPDKPISLNISFDVDLSEVKRAEEYFVILTDLQLLKKGDPASSTFVINRKFKPNEIFKHLEPELPVWNISLSLIGGLLLLSVITYALYKLGFFKRTKRDELNRLIRQSYRQEVPAELDADSLSSDNSGQKIRPSE
;
A
#
# COMPACT_ATOMS: atom_id res chain seq x y z
N MET A 1 -21.39 -22.80 35.61
CA MET A 1 -21.58 -22.54 34.16
C MET A 1 -20.72 -21.39 33.63
N SER A 2 -19.50 -21.17 34.12
CA SER A 2 -18.63 -20.07 33.67
C SER A 2 -17.23 -20.50 33.25
N ARG A 3 -17.03 -21.78 32.92
CA ARG A 3 -15.75 -22.32 32.43
C ARG A 3 -15.83 -23.05 31.10
N ILE A 4 -16.98 -23.08 30.43
CA ILE A 4 -17.17 -23.73 29.12
C ILE A 4 -17.14 -22.69 27.97
N PHE A 5 -17.27 -21.39 28.22
CA PHE A 5 -17.23 -20.35 27.20
C PHE A 5 -15.83 -19.88 26.79
N LEU A 6 -14.77 -20.32 27.48
CA LEU A 6 -13.39 -19.90 27.19
C LEU A 6 -12.63 -20.85 26.28
N VAL A 7 -13.19 -21.98 25.88
CA VAL A 7 -12.50 -22.97 25.03
C VAL A 7 -12.96 -22.90 23.57
N VAL A 8 -14.07 -22.23 23.27
CA VAL A 8 -14.59 -22.12 21.89
C VAL A 8 -13.98 -20.91 21.14
N PHE A 9 -13.37 -19.96 21.83
CA PHE A 9 -12.73 -18.79 21.20
C PHE A 9 -11.27 -18.99 20.78
N LEU A 10 -10.65 -20.15 21.06
CA LEU A 10 -9.25 -20.45 20.73
C LEU A 10 -9.07 -21.41 19.55
N ALA A 11 -10.12 -21.76 18.83
CA ALA A 11 -10.06 -22.72 17.71
C ALA A 11 -10.48 -22.14 16.34
N LEU A 12 -10.63 -20.83 16.21
CA LEU A 12 -10.61 -20.19 14.89
C LEU A 12 -9.17 -19.76 14.57
N LYS A 13 -8.23 -20.70 14.57
CA LYS A 13 -7.10 -20.62 13.63
C LYS A 13 -7.78 -20.56 12.26
N TYR A 14 -7.66 -19.42 11.59
CA TYR A 14 -7.83 -19.37 10.16
C TYR A 14 -6.91 -20.47 9.60
N GLN A 15 -7.45 -21.62 9.33
CA GLN A 15 -6.82 -22.54 8.40
C GLN A 15 -6.82 -21.76 7.09
N SER A 16 -5.68 -21.22 6.71
CA SER A 16 -5.46 -20.81 5.35
C SER A 16 -5.72 -22.06 4.52
N GLU A 17 -6.82 -22.09 3.79
CA GLU A 17 -7.02 -23.13 2.80
C GLU A 17 -5.82 -22.99 1.86
N ALA A 18 -4.91 -23.98 1.92
CA ALA A 18 -3.76 -24.01 1.02
C ALA A 18 -4.34 -24.11 -0.38
N PHE A 19 -4.06 -23.11 -1.24
CA PHE A 19 -4.45 -23.22 -2.62
C PHE A 19 -3.36 -24.02 -3.35
N ASN A 20 -2.56 -23.50 -4.27
CA ASN A 20 -1.69 -24.40 -5.01
C ASN A 20 -0.26 -24.53 -4.45
N PHE A 21 0.22 -23.65 -3.58
CA PHE A 21 1.48 -23.94 -2.88
C PHE A 21 1.28 -24.93 -1.74
N SER A 22 2.30 -25.77 -1.52
CA SER A 22 2.36 -26.63 -0.35
C SER A 22 2.16 -25.78 0.93
N PRO A 23 1.34 -26.23 1.90
CA PRO A 23 1.13 -25.52 3.16
C PRO A 23 2.37 -25.56 4.08
N TYR A 24 3.39 -26.34 3.74
CA TYR A 24 4.65 -26.47 4.48
C TYR A 24 5.83 -26.42 3.49
N PRO A 25 7.01 -25.98 3.93
CA PRO A 25 8.19 -25.97 3.08
C PRO A 25 8.64 -27.38 2.72
N ASN A 26 8.88 -27.60 1.43
CA ASN A 26 9.31 -28.91 0.92
C ASN A 26 10.81 -29.12 1.09
N LEU A 27 11.57 -28.03 1.21
CA LEU A 27 13.00 -28.06 1.53
C LEU A 27 13.32 -26.86 2.42
N VAL A 28 14.06 -27.11 3.50
CA VAL A 28 14.59 -26.06 4.39
C VAL A 28 16.11 -26.09 4.28
N ILE A 29 16.67 -24.97 3.87
CA ILE A 29 18.13 -24.80 3.77
C ILE A 29 18.58 -23.81 4.83
N ASN A 30 19.36 -24.27 5.77
CA ASN A 30 19.93 -23.44 6.83
C ASN A 30 21.34 -22.97 6.46
N PHE A 31 21.74 -21.86 7.04
CA PHE A 31 23.12 -21.39 6.93
C PHE A 31 24.09 -22.53 7.36
N PRO A 32 25.13 -22.85 6.57
CA PRO A 32 26.05 -23.95 6.88
C PRO A 32 26.77 -23.69 8.19
N LYS A 33 26.57 -24.56 9.18
CA LYS A 33 27.17 -24.42 10.53
C LYS A 33 28.69 -24.34 10.52
N HIS A 34 29.36 -25.08 9.61
CA HIS A 34 30.81 -25.09 9.47
C HIS A 34 31.42 -23.81 8.89
N LEU A 35 30.60 -22.96 8.25
CA LEU A 35 30.96 -21.62 7.75
C LEU A 35 30.67 -20.52 8.75
N LYS A 36 30.09 -20.86 9.92
CA LYS A 36 29.70 -19.87 10.93
C LYS A 36 30.94 -19.42 11.71
N THR A 37 31.36 -18.20 11.51
CA THR A 37 32.49 -17.58 12.23
C THR A 37 32.05 -17.08 13.61
N HIS A 38 33.04 -16.70 14.45
CA HIS A 38 32.81 -16.21 15.82
C HIS A 38 31.88 -14.96 15.84
N LEU A 39 32.00 -14.06 14.86
CA LEU A 39 31.13 -12.87 14.74
C LEU A 39 29.68 -13.23 14.47
N ASN A 40 29.41 -14.28 13.72
CA ASN A 40 28.05 -14.73 13.41
C ASN A 40 27.43 -15.62 14.50
N GLN A 41 28.14 -15.88 15.62
CA GLN A 41 27.53 -16.52 16.79
C GLN A 41 26.62 -15.56 17.58
N THR A 42 26.94 -14.26 17.59
CA THR A 42 26.19 -13.23 18.32
C THR A 42 25.22 -12.43 17.44
N ARG A 43 25.41 -12.44 16.12
CA ARG A 43 24.62 -11.69 15.15
C ARG A 43 24.30 -12.56 13.94
N SER A 44 23.05 -12.50 13.46
CA SER A 44 22.65 -13.18 12.24
C SER A 44 23.50 -12.74 11.05
N SER A 45 23.89 -13.69 10.22
CA SER A 45 24.53 -13.44 8.91
C SER A 45 23.56 -12.83 7.89
N TYR A 46 22.27 -12.80 8.20
CA TYR A 46 21.19 -12.47 7.29
C TYR A 46 21.15 -13.37 6.04
N PHE A 47 21.47 -14.65 6.21
CA PHE A 47 21.30 -15.64 5.16
C PHE A 47 19.83 -15.76 4.75
N GLY A 48 19.54 -15.64 3.46
CA GLY A 48 18.17 -15.56 2.95
C GLY A 48 17.63 -14.13 2.82
N TYR A 49 18.49 -13.10 2.95
CA TYR A 49 18.07 -11.70 2.81
C TYR A 49 17.62 -11.37 1.39
N SER A 50 18.30 -11.88 0.39
CA SER A 50 17.96 -11.81 -1.03
C SER A 50 18.16 -13.17 -1.69
N LEU A 51 17.34 -13.48 -2.68
CA LEU A 51 17.29 -14.81 -3.30
C LEU A 51 17.19 -14.70 -4.82
N VAL A 52 17.94 -15.52 -5.54
CA VAL A 52 17.78 -15.72 -6.98
C VAL A 52 17.71 -17.23 -7.24
N ILE A 53 16.53 -17.70 -7.69
CA ILE A 53 16.29 -19.11 -7.97
C ILE A 53 16.82 -19.50 -9.35
N ARG A 54 17.31 -20.72 -9.46
CA ARG A 54 17.76 -21.38 -10.68
C ARG A 54 17.17 -22.81 -10.72
N PRO A 55 17.18 -23.50 -11.86
CA PRO A 55 16.52 -24.82 -11.97
C PRO A 55 17.06 -25.85 -10.97
N THR A 56 18.36 -25.82 -10.65
CA THR A 56 19.00 -26.80 -9.77
C THR A 56 19.57 -26.19 -8.48
N SER A 57 19.61 -24.88 -8.38
CA SER A 57 20.26 -24.19 -7.27
C SER A 57 19.56 -22.89 -6.92
N ILE A 58 19.82 -22.36 -5.74
CA ILE A 58 19.42 -21.05 -5.30
C ILE A 58 20.66 -20.24 -4.93
N ILE A 59 20.74 -19.02 -5.42
CA ILE A 59 21.77 -18.06 -5.03
C ILE A 59 21.23 -17.23 -3.87
N VAL A 60 21.93 -17.25 -2.75
CA VAL A 60 21.48 -16.70 -1.48
C VAL A 60 22.40 -15.60 -1.01
N GLY A 61 21.87 -14.42 -0.77
CA GLY A 61 22.58 -13.31 -0.16
C GLY A 61 22.57 -13.41 1.37
N ALA A 62 23.72 -13.16 1.97
CA ALA A 62 23.94 -13.08 3.41
C ALA A 62 24.78 -11.84 3.73
N PRO A 63 24.18 -10.62 3.71
CA PRO A 63 24.92 -9.35 3.71
C PRO A 63 25.67 -9.06 5.01
N ARG A 64 25.42 -9.77 6.07
CA ARG A 64 26.13 -9.68 7.35
C ARG A 64 27.03 -10.87 7.65
N ALA A 65 27.18 -11.80 6.69
CA ALA A 65 28.06 -12.92 6.87
C ALA A 65 29.51 -12.45 6.94
N GLN A 66 30.29 -13.12 7.79
CA GLN A 66 31.73 -12.99 7.81
C GLN A 66 32.35 -13.90 6.73
N SER A 67 33.21 -13.36 5.89
CA SER A 67 33.91 -14.17 4.89
C SER A 67 34.79 -15.22 5.53
N VAL A 68 34.83 -16.40 4.93
CA VAL A 68 35.74 -17.51 5.30
C VAL A 68 37.03 -17.50 4.50
N LEU A 69 37.17 -16.57 3.54
CA LEU A 69 38.40 -16.46 2.74
C LEU A 69 39.55 -15.91 3.56
N GLU A 70 40.75 -16.50 3.42
CA GLU A 70 41.97 -16.06 4.11
C GLU A 70 42.25 -14.55 3.89
N SER A 71 42.04 -14.06 2.66
CA SER A 71 42.22 -12.63 2.31
C SER A 71 41.21 -11.69 2.96
N GLN A 72 40.13 -12.21 3.52
CA GLN A 72 38.99 -11.42 4.06
C GLN A 72 38.61 -11.75 5.50
N LYS A 73 39.25 -12.76 6.13
CA LYS A 73 38.87 -13.23 7.47
C LYS A 73 39.00 -12.18 8.57
N THR A 74 39.86 -11.17 8.38
CA THR A 74 40.05 -10.03 9.30
C THR A 74 39.16 -8.86 9.04
N ILE A 75 38.33 -8.91 7.98
CA ILE A 75 37.43 -7.84 7.54
C ILE A 75 36.04 -8.10 8.15
N ASN A 76 35.47 -7.12 8.84
CA ASN A 76 34.21 -7.32 9.54
C ASN A 76 33.00 -7.34 8.60
N GLU A 77 32.07 -8.29 8.82
CA GLU A 77 30.78 -8.39 8.12
C GLU A 77 30.88 -8.02 6.62
N THR A 78 31.78 -8.71 5.89
CA THR A 78 31.96 -8.49 4.45
C THR A 78 30.70 -8.70 3.63
N GLY A 79 29.75 -9.48 4.17
CA GLY A 79 28.71 -10.11 3.39
C GLY A 79 29.25 -11.25 2.54
N ALA A 80 28.37 -12.14 2.15
CA ALA A 80 28.71 -13.29 1.31
C ALA A 80 27.54 -13.75 0.46
N ILE A 81 27.84 -14.44 -0.61
CA ILE A 81 26.88 -15.08 -1.49
C ILE A 81 27.14 -16.59 -1.42
N TYR A 82 26.04 -17.33 -1.37
CA TYR A 82 26.07 -18.78 -1.36
C TYR A 82 25.30 -19.36 -2.54
N ARG A 83 25.80 -20.40 -3.12
CA ARG A 83 25.06 -21.26 -4.05
C ARG A 83 24.61 -22.48 -3.30
N CYS A 84 23.32 -22.71 -3.20
CA CYS A 84 22.71 -23.82 -2.50
C CYS A 84 22.03 -24.76 -3.48
N SER A 85 22.33 -26.05 -3.42
CA SER A 85 21.71 -27.08 -4.25
C SER A 85 20.28 -27.34 -3.80
N LEU A 86 19.35 -27.38 -4.74
CA LEU A 86 17.93 -27.69 -4.47
C LEU A 86 17.70 -29.20 -4.23
N SER A 87 18.62 -30.06 -4.64
CA SER A 87 18.51 -31.50 -4.43
C SER A 87 19.05 -31.94 -3.06
N SER A 88 20.16 -31.36 -2.62
CA SER A 88 20.84 -31.77 -1.37
C SER A 88 20.67 -30.78 -0.22
N GLY A 89 20.25 -29.57 -0.50
CA GLY A 89 20.21 -28.49 0.49
C GLY A 89 21.58 -27.98 0.94
N SER A 90 22.67 -28.47 0.32
CA SER A 90 24.04 -28.06 0.66
C SER A 90 24.37 -26.71 0.01
N CYS A 91 25.05 -25.84 0.77
CA CYS A 91 25.45 -24.53 0.30
C CYS A 91 26.98 -24.39 0.27
N THR A 92 27.48 -23.80 -0.81
CA THR A 92 28.89 -23.45 -0.98
C THR A 92 29.03 -21.93 -1.20
N PRO A 93 30.14 -21.32 -0.73
CA PRO A 93 30.38 -19.90 -1.02
C PRO A 93 30.53 -19.67 -2.53
N TYR A 94 29.79 -18.70 -3.07
CA TYR A 94 29.84 -18.24 -4.45
C TYR A 94 30.65 -16.95 -4.51
N VAL A 95 31.95 -17.03 -4.70
CA VAL A 95 32.90 -15.94 -4.47
C VAL A 95 33.03 -15.05 -5.70
N LEU A 96 32.44 -13.87 -5.68
CA LEU A 96 32.53 -12.89 -6.78
C LEU A 96 33.78 -12.01 -6.72
N ASP A 97 34.29 -11.70 -5.55
CA ASP A 97 35.52 -10.91 -5.38
C ASP A 97 36.37 -11.50 -4.23
N PRO A 98 37.41 -12.26 -4.55
CA PRO A 98 38.28 -12.94 -3.55
C PRO A 98 39.28 -12.00 -2.86
N ARG A 99 39.43 -10.76 -3.31
CA ARG A 99 40.43 -9.81 -2.79
C ARG A 99 40.05 -9.31 -1.41
N GLY A 100 41.04 -9.03 -0.59
CA GLY A 100 40.87 -8.35 0.71
C GLY A 100 40.73 -6.82 0.59
N ASN A 101 40.88 -6.14 1.72
CA ASN A 101 41.02 -4.68 1.76
C ASN A 101 42.33 -4.31 1.07
N PHE A 102 42.29 -3.23 0.31
CA PHE A 102 43.42 -2.77 -0.49
C PHE A 102 43.62 -1.26 -0.35
N ASN A 103 44.90 -0.84 -0.21
CA ASN A 103 45.30 0.54 -0.22
C ASN A 103 46.06 0.83 -1.51
N ALA A 104 45.51 1.68 -2.38
CA ALA A 104 46.18 2.13 -3.57
C ALA A 104 46.98 3.39 -3.28
N SER A 105 48.08 3.60 -4.07
CA SER A 105 48.76 4.89 -4.14
C SER A 105 47.84 5.90 -4.85
N ASP A 106 47.74 7.12 -4.28
CA ASP A 106 46.72 8.12 -4.67
C ASP A 106 47.06 8.90 -5.98
N GLN A 107 47.85 8.31 -6.89
CA GLN A 107 48.31 8.97 -8.12
C GLN A 107 47.40 8.82 -9.33
N GLY A 108 46.39 7.97 -9.27
CA GLY A 108 45.47 7.71 -10.39
C GLY A 108 44.32 8.71 -10.53
N ILE A 109 43.56 8.58 -11.64
CA ILE A 109 42.33 9.34 -11.93
C ILE A 109 41.13 8.82 -11.16
N THR A 110 41.25 7.64 -10.54
CA THR A 110 40.20 7.01 -9.73
C THR A 110 40.67 6.87 -8.28
N TRP A 111 39.69 6.75 -7.38
CA TRP A 111 39.92 6.31 -6.02
C TRP A 111 39.99 4.79 -5.99
N ASP A 112 41.20 4.20 -5.92
CA ASP A 112 41.42 2.76 -6.15
C ASP A 112 41.52 1.91 -4.87
N SER A 113 41.59 2.56 -3.70
CA SER A 113 41.55 1.84 -2.43
C SER A 113 40.18 1.23 -2.17
N ASP A 114 40.15 0.01 -1.63
CA ASP A 114 38.96 -0.77 -1.35
C ASP A 114 38.84 -1.07 0.16
N ARG A 115 37.67 -0.85 0.73
CA ARG A 115 37.27 -1.29 2.06
C ARG A 115 35.97 -2.05 2.00
N LYS A 116 35.98 -3.27 2.54
CA LYS A 116 34.85 -4.22 2.50
C LYS A 116 34.21 -4.45 3.87
N ASP A 117 34.69 -3.75 4.90
CA ASP A 117 34.09 -3.81 6.22
C ASP A 117 32.65 -3.30 6.14
N PHE A 118 31.70 -4.12 6.55
CA PHE A 118 30.27 -3.82 6.55
C PHE A 118 29.70 -3.44 5.17
N GLN A 119 30.32 -3.90 4.07
CA GLN A 119 29.94 -3.48 2.71
C GLN A 119 28.53 -3.94 2.28
N TRP A 120 27.94 -4.90 2.99
CA TRP A 120 26.59 -5.40 2.73
C TRP A 120 26.48 -6.17 1.40
N LEU A 121 27.47 -6.98 1.04
CA LEU A 121 27.47 -7.76 -0.20
C LEU A 121 26.32 -8.79 -0.17
N GLY A 122 25.50 -8.80 -1.22
CA GLY A 122 24.31 -9.65 -1.31
C GLY A 122 23.09 -9.08 -0.61
N GLY A 123 23.10 -7.79 -0.23
CA GLY A 123 21.91 -7.10 0.25
C GLY A 123 20.92 -6.77 -0.87
N SER A 124 21.39 -6.66 -2.10
CA SER A 124 20.58 -6.45 -3.29
C SER A 124 21.10 -7.36 -4.40
N MET A 125 20.22 -8.18 -4.95
CA MET A 125 20.51 -9.09 -6.06
C MET A 125 19.31 -9.16 -6.99
N ASP A 126 19.58 -9.32 -8.28
CA ASP A 126 18.56 -9.64 -9.29
C ASP A 126 19.14 -10.52 -10.40
N GLY A 127 18.29 -11.29 -11.04
CA GLY A 127 18.62 -12.16 -12.15
C GLY A 127 17.42 -12.95 -12.65
N GLY A 128 17.54 -13.61 -13.80
CA GLY A 128 16.50 -14.49 -14.31
C GLY A 128 16.42 -15.81 -13.54
N THR A 129 15.63 -16.74 -14.02
CA THR A 129 15.40 -18.05 -13.39
C THR A 129 16.19 -19.20 -14.04
N ARG A 130 16.88 -18.98 -15.17
CA ARG A 130 17.70 -19.98 -15.86
C ARG A 130 19.16 -19.83 -15.51
N ASP A 131 19.92 -20.93 -15.47
CA ASP A 131 21.38 -20.90 -15.21
C ASP A 131 22.16 -20.07 -16.23
N THR A 132 21.62 -19.91 -17.44
CA THR A 132 22.18 -19.05 -18.50
C THR A 132 21.88 -17.56 -18.30
N ASP A 133 21.00 -17.22 -17.39
CA ASP A 133 20.63 -15.83 -17.15
C ASP A 133 21.68 -15.11 -16.28
N LYS A 134 21.80 -13.82 -16.50
CA LYS A 134 22.72 -12.94 -15.78
C LYS A 134 22.38 -12.89 -14.30
N LEU A 135 23.40 -12.65 -13.48
CA LEU A 135 23.25 -12.38 -12.07
C LEU A 135 23.96 -11.08 -11.73
N LEU A 136 23.22 -10.14 -11.14
CA LEU A 136 23.71 -8.87 -10.61
C LEU A 136 23.65 -8.92 -9.09
N VAL A 137 24.78 -8.60 -8.43
CA VAL A 137 24.92 -8.61 -6.97
C VAL A 137 25.59 -7.33 -6.53
N CYS A 138 25.04 -6.67 -5.52
CA CYS A 138 25.54 -5.39 -5.05
C CYS A 138 25.95 -5.40 -3.57
N ALA A 139 26.85 -4.48 -3.24
CA ALA A 139 27.31 -4.13 -1.91
C ALA A 139 27.20 -2.62 -1.71
N PRO A 140 26.02 -2.10 -1.33
CA PRO A 140 25.74 -0.65 -1.30
C PRO A 140 26.58 0.11 -0.26
N ARG A 141 27.08 -0.55 0.76
CA ARG A 141 27.90 0.06 1.82
C ARG A 141 29.39 -0.09 1.59
N PHE A 142 29.82 -0.61 0.43
CA PHE A 142 31.21 -0.62 0.04
C PHE A 142 31.77 0.81 0.05
N TYR A 143 32.94 1.01 0.66
CA TYR A 143 33.52 2.33 0.74
C TYR A 143 34.98 2.39 0.30
N THR A 144 35.38 3.59 -0.11
CA THR A 144 36.73 3.90 -0.54
C THR A 144 37.32 4.95 0.41
N PRO A 145 38.42 4.65 1.11
CA PRO A 145 39.12 5.63 1.91
C PRO A 145 39.82 6.66 1.01
N THR A 146 39.76 7.90 1.40
CA THR A 146 40.52 9.02 0.81
C THR A 146 41.39 9.65 1.90
N PRO A 147 42.37 10.51 1.57
CA PRO A 147 43.25 11.11 2.59
C PRO A 147 42.50 11.80 3.73
N ASN A 148 41.30 12.33 3.48
CA ASN A 148 40.56 13.14 4.45
C ASN A 148 39.17 12.55 4.82
N ASN A 149 38.67 11.53 4.10
CA ASN A 149 37.29 11.05 4.24
C ASN A 149 37.14 9.58 3.81
N TYR A 150 35.99 9.02 4.13
CA TYR A 150 35.50 7.74 3.60
C TYR A 150 34.35 8.03 2.63
N LEU A 151 34.42 7.49 1.41
CA LEU A 151 33.42 7.67 0.39
C LEU A 151 32.60 6.37 0.29
N LEU A 152 31.33 6.41 0.74
CA LEU A 152 30.41 5.28 0.72
C LEU A 152 29.79 5.14 -0.68
N HIS A 153 30.59 4.63 -1.60
CA HIS A 153 30.25 4.60 -3.03
C HIS A 153 29.26 3.50 -3.38
N GLY A 154 29.35 2.37 -2.72
CA GLY A 154 28.74 1.14 -3.18
C GLY A 154 29.46 0.52 -4.38
N VAL A 155 29.23 -0.74 -4.63
CA VAL A 155 29.75 -1.49 -5.77
C VAL A 155 28.77 -2.59 -6.16
N CYS A 156 28.65 -2.85 -7.48
CA CYS A 156 27.94 -4.03 -7.97
C CYS A 156 28.90 -4.91 -8.78
N LEU A 157 28.64 -6.19 -8.75
CA LEU A 157 29.34 -7.24 -9.48
C LEU A 157 28.31 -8.02 -10.29
N TRP A 158 28.62 -8.36 -11.52
CA TRP A 158 27.74 -9.20 -12.30
C TRP A 158 28.50 -10.30 -13.04
N VAL A 159 27.80 -11.39 -13.29
CA VAL A 159 28.26 -12.51 -14.08
C VAL A 159 27.27 -12.82 -15.20
N PRO A 160 27.74 -13.28 -16.38
CA PRO A 160 26.88 -13.52 -17.54
C PRO A 160 25.93 -14.70 -17.36
N ASN A 161 26.30 -15.67 -16.52
CA ASN A 161 25.52 -16.87 -16.20
C ASN A 161 25.97 -17.47 -14.88
N THR A 162 25.23 -18.47 -14.41
CA THR A 162 25.52 -19.23 -13.18
C THR A 162 25.64 -20.73 -13.46
N VAL A 163 26.05 -21.12 -14.68
CA VAL A 163 26.23 -22.54 -15.09
C VAL A 163 27.35 -23.21 -14.32
N ALA A 164 28.48 -22.52 -14.18
CA ALA A 164 29.61 -23.03 -13.44
C ALA A 164 29.39 -22.94 -11.90
N GLU A 165 29.98 -23.87 -11.15
CA GLU A 165 29.93 -23.86 -9.68
C GLU A 165 30.64 -22.65 -9.07
N SER A 166 31.70 -22.16 -9.73
CA SER A 166 32.40 -20.92 -9.38
C SER A 166 32.11 -19.83 -10.39
N PRO A 167 32.00 -18.54 -9.98
CA PRO A 167 31.66 -17.45 -10.89
C PRO A 167 32.80 -17.23 -11.91
N GLU A 168 32.42 -17.08 -13.17
CA GLU A 168 33.33 -16.79 -14.29
C GLU A 168 33.02 -15.40 -14.86
N ASN A 169 34.03 -14.71 -15.42
CA ASN A 169 33.88 -13.42 -16.09
C ASN A 169 33.18 -12.36 -15.24
N VAL A 170 33.53 -12.27 -13.94
CA VAL A 170 32.95 -11.27 -13.02
C VAL A 170 33.34 -9.87 -13.45
N THR A 171 32.33 -9.05 -13.71
CA THR A 171 32.53 -7.64 -14.07
C THR A 171 32.10 -6.73 -12.93
N ARG A 172 32.97 -5.75 -12.61
CA ARG A 172 32.72 -4.76 -11.54
C ARG A 172 32.10 -3.48 -12.10
N ILE A 173 31.05 -2.99 -11.46
CA ILE A 173 30.39 -1.70 -11.74
C ILE A 173 30.64 -0.78 -10.55
N SER A 174 31.45 0.28 -10.73
CA SER A 174 31.81 1.24 -9.69
C SER A 174 32.04 2.66 -10.25
N PRO A 175 31.04 3.31 -10.85
CA PRO A 175 31.19 4.56 -11.59
C PRO A 175 31.53 5.76 -10.71
N PHE A 176 31.29 5.70 -9.40
CA PHE A 176 31.53 6.81 -8.47
C PHE A 176 33.00 6.97 -8.05
N ARG A 177 33.88 6.11 -8.49
CA ARG A 177 35.31 6.16 -8.15
C ARG A 177 36.10 7.22 -8.92
N LEU A 178 35.57 7.76 -10.02
CA LEU A 178 36.23 8.79 -10.83
C LEU A 178 36.39 10.10 -10.04
N LYS A 179 37.64 10.53 -9.77
CA LYS A 179 37.95 11.75 -9.01
C LYS A 179 37.36 13.01 -9.63
N SER A 180 37.44 13.16 -10.95
CA SER A 180 36.88 14.27 -11.68
C SER A 180 35.37 14.45 -11.59
N LYS A 181 34.64 13.36 -11.25
CA LYS A 181 33.17 13.40 -11.08
C LYS A 181 32.75 13.63 -9.64
N GLN A 182 33.67 13.50 -8.66
CA GLN A 182 33.36 13.57 -7.23
C GLN A 182 33.12 14.97 -6.70
N VAL A 183 33.87 15.95 -7.19
CA VAL A 183 33.83 17.29 -6.65
C VAL A 183 33.09 18.23 -7.62
N ASN A 184 32.13 18.96 -7.10
CA ASN A 184 31.52 20.04 -7.85
C ASN A 184 32.52 21.22 -7.85
N SER A 185 32.98 21.67 -9.05
CA SER A 185 33.92 22.75 -9.21
C SER A 185 33.45 24.04 -8.53
N ASP A 186 32.15 24.29 -8.49
CA ASP A 186 31.58 25.56 -8.03
C ASP A 186 31.36 25.61 -6.50
N THR A 187 31.16 24.46 -5.84
CA THR A 187 30.83 24.43 -4.43
C THR A 187 31.77 23.58 -3.56
N ASN A 188 32.77 22.93 -4.13
CA ASN A 188 33.64 21.94 -3.47
C ASN A 188 32.86 20.78 -2.79
N ALA A 189 31.55 20.63 -3.05
CA ALA A 189 30.73 19.62 -2.47
C ALA A 189 31.00 18.26 -3.13
N GLN A 190 31.10 17.21 -2.31
CA GLN A 190 31.30 15.84 -2.80
C GLN A 190 29.97 15.26 -3.26
N ARG A 191 29.82 14.99 -4.55
CA ARG A 191 28.56 14.53 -5.18
C ARG A 191 28.15 13.13 -4.74
N TYR A 192 29.12 12.22 -4.52
CA TYR A 192 28.89 10.79 -4.31
C TYR A 192 29.39 10.32 -2.94
N TYR A 193 29.48 11.21 -1.97
CA TYR A 193 30.01 10.90 -0.64
C TYR A 193 29.33 9.66 0.00
N ALA A 194 28.01 9.62 -0.04
CA ALA A 194 27.20 8.51 0.43
C ALA A 194 26.33 7.96 -0.71
N GLY A 195 26.94 7.67 -1.86
CA GLY A 195 26.22 7.32 -3.08
C GLY A 195 25.38 6.04 -2.98
N GLU A 196 25.83 5.06 -2.19
CA GLU A 196 25.14 3.78 -1.94
C GLU A 196 24.69 3.07 -3.22
N LEU A 197 25.58 3.01 -4.22
CA LEU A 197 25.35 2.28 -5.47
C LEU A 197 24.96 0.84 -5.17
N GLY A 198 23.86 0.39 -5.72
CA GLY A 198 23.38 -0.97 -5.52
C GLY A 198 22.47 -1.12 -4.30
N HIS A 199 21.90 -0.01 -3.78
CA HIS A 199 20.82 -0.08 -2.81
C HIS A 199 19.65 -0.90 -3.36
N SER A 200 19.33 -0.72 -4.63
CA SER A 200 18.44 -1.56 -5.42
C SER A 200 19.14 -1.97 -6.73
N ALA A 201 18.85 -3.16 -7.20
CA ALA A 201 19.43 -3.75 -8.40
C ALA A 201 18.32 -4.37 -9.24
N HIS A 202 18.35 -4.13 -10.56
CA HIS A 202 17.39 -4.69 -11.49
C HIS A 202 18.09 -5.09 -12.80
N VAL A 203 17.85 -6.33 -13.22
CA VAL A 203 18.24 -6.86 -14.52
C VAL A 203 17.04 -6.70 -15.44
N ALA A 204 17.16 -5.82 -16.44
CA ALA A 204 16.09 -5.64 -17.41
C ALA A 204 15.91 -6.88 -18.28
N ASP A 205 14.66 -7.31 -18.43
CA ASP A 205 14.29 -8.44 -19.26
C ASP A 205 14.34 -8.04 -20.76
N ASP A 206 15.54 -8.03 -21.32
CA ASP A 206 15.77 -7.80 -22.73
C ASP A 206 16.60 -8.95 -23.28
N ASN A 207 16.04 -9.67 -24.26
CA ASN A 207 16.52 -10.96 -24.74
C ASN A 207 17.96 -10.98 -25.32
N ASN A 208 18.58 -9.82 -25.59
CA ASN A 208 19.89 -9.76 -26.24
C ASN A 208 20.94 -8.82 -25.65
N SER A 209 20.65 -8.06 -24.61
CA SER A 209 21.62 -7.12 -24.04
C SER A 209 21.69 -7.17 -22.52
N SER A 210 22.91 -7.00 -21.98
CA SER A 210 23.15 -6.88 -20.53
C SER A 210 22.75 -5.46 -20.11
N LYS A 211 21.47 -5.20 -19.87
CA LYS A 211 20.97 -3.91 -19.38
C LYS A 211 20.66 -4.04 -17.88
N PHE A 212 21.31 -3.21 -17.08
CA PHE A 212 21.04 -3.15 -15.65
C PHE A 212 20.59 -1.74 -15.26
N LEU A 213 19.62 -1.65 -14.39
CA LEU A 213 19.23 -0.43 -13.72
C LEU A 213 19.58 -0.57 -12.23
N ILE A 214 20.40 0.34 -11.72
CA ILE A 214 20.93 0.25 -10.35
C ILE A 214 20.61 1.55 -9.63
N GLY A 215 20.00 1.46 -8.46
CA GLY A 215 19.68 2.61 -7.64
C GLY A 215 20.85 3.05 -6.75
N ALA A 216 20.95 4.36 -6.55
CA ALA A 216 21.94 5.01 -5.71
C ALA A 216 21.30 6.20 -4.95
N PRO A 217 20.48 5.94 -3.92
CA PRO A 217 19.66 6.95 -3.27
C PRO A 217 20.44 8.00 -2.48
N GLY A 218 21.70 7.72 -2.12
CA GLY A 218 22.53 8.64 -1.34
C GLY A 218 23.24 9.73 -2.13
N VAL A 219 23.16 9.73 -3.46
CA VAL A 219 23.82 10.72 -4.33
C VAL A 219 23.30 12.13 -4.04
N ARG A 220 24.24 13.11 -3.92
CA ARG A 220 23.94 14.55 -3.73
C ARG A 220 22.94 14.84 -2.60
N ASN A 221 23.37 14.67 -1.36
CA ASN A 221 22.54 14.89 -0.17
C ASN A 221 21.23 14.08 -0.20
N TRP A 222 21.35 12.80 -0.58
CA TRP A 222 20.22 11.89 -0.69
C TRP A 222 19.10 12.35 -1.64
N LYS A 223 19.45 13.21 -2.61
CA LYS A 223 18.59 13.49 -3.77
C LYS A 223 18.34 12.20 -4.55
N GLY A 224 19.41 11.41 -4.70
CA GLY A 224 19.40 10.12 -5.36
C GLY A 224 19.72 10.16 -6.84
N SER A 225 19.96 8.97 -7.38
CA SER A 225 20.36 8.76 -8.77
C SER A 225 20.03 7.34 -9.20
N VAL A 226 19.95 7.11 -10.49
CA VAL A 226 19.95 5.79 -11.08
C VAL A 226 21.14 5.65 -12.04
N ILE A 227 21.72 4.47 -12.07
CA ILE A 227 22.79 4.11 -12.96
C ILE A 227 22.26 3.11 -13.97
N PHE A 228 22.36 3.49 -15.24
CA PHE A 228 22.08 2.59 -16.34
C PHE A 228 23.39 2.00 -16.85
N TYR A 229 23.46 0.69 -16.90
CA TYR A 229 24.62 -0.04 -17.38
C TYR A 229 24.23 -0.95 -18.56
N GLN A 230 24.92 -0.78 -19.67
CA GLN A 230 24.81 -1.65 -20.84
C GLN A 230 26.18 -2.14 -21.32
N GLN A 231 27.07 -1.23 -21.63
CA GLN A 231 28.50 -1.47 -21.93
C GLN A 231 29.37 -0.70 -20.95
N ASP A 232 28.92 0.48 -20.58
CA ASP A 232 29.49 1.35 -19.57
C ASP A 232 28.43 1.82 -18.58
N ALA A 233 28.88 2.33 -17.43
CA ALA A 233 27.99 2.85 -16.39
C ALA A 233 27.68 4.34 -16.63
N GLN A 234 26.44 4.65 -16.93
CA GLN A 234 25.94 6.01 -17.10
C GLN A 234 25.16 6.42 -15.85
N ILE A 235 25.51 7.56 -15.26
CA ILE A 235 24.90 8.11 -14.06
C ILE A 235 23.82 9.10 -14.49
N PHE A 236 22.61 8.90 -14.02
CA PHE A 236 21.47 9.76 -14.30
C PHE A 236 20.91 10.35 -13.01
N GLU A 237 20.98 11.66 -12.90
CA GLU A 237 20.43 12.42 -11.79
C GLU A 237 19.11 13.10 -12.20
N PRO A 238 18.07 13.04 -11.37
CA PRO A 238 16.81 13.70 -11.69
C PRO A 238 16.95 15.22 -11.64
N TRP A 239 16.52 15.91 -12.69
CA TRP A 239 16.76 17.35 -12.89
C TRP A 239 16.13 18.26 -11.81
N ARG A 240 14.97 17.89 -11.27
CA ARG A 240 14.18 18.77 -10.38
C ARG A 240 13.87 18.14 -9.01
N GLN A 241 14.59 17.12 -8.58
CA GLN A 241 14.42 16.55 -7.25
C GLN A 241 15.00 17.46 -6.16
N ARG A 242 14.33 17.46 -5.01
CA ARG A 242 14.84 18.09 -3.78
C ARG A 242 15.84 17.17 -3.10
N ASP A 243 16.63 17.70 -2.17
CA ASP A 243 17.49 16.89 -1.30
C ASP A 243 16.63 15.96 -0.43
N ASN A 244 17.20 14.85 0.03
CA ASN A 244 16.57 13.84 0.89
C ASN A 244 15.33 13.14 0.31
N THR A 245 15.16 13.07 -1.01
CA THR A 245 14.03 12.36 -1.63
C THR A 245 14.31 10.87 -1.87
N TYR A 246 15.57 10.45 -1.88
CA TYR A 246 16.02 9.06 -2.05
C TYR A 246 15.62 8.46 -3.43
N PHE A 247 15.74 9.26 -4.51
CA PHE A 247 15.47 8.75 -5.85
C PHE A 247 16.40 7.58 -6.20
N GLY A 248 15.85 6.50 -6.75
CA GLY A 248 16.56 5.24 -6.98
C GLY A 248 16.56 4.31 -5.77
N TYR A 249 15.66 4.51 -4.80
CA TYR A 249 15.50 3.61 -3.65
C TYR A 249 15.08 2.21 -4.09
N ALA A 250 14.08 2.10 -4.96
CA ALA A 250 13.72 0.89 -5.68
C ALA A 250 13.71 1.19 -7.18
N VAL A 251 14.03 0.19 -8.00
CA VAL A 251 14.08 0.29 -9.46
C VAL A 251 13.42 -0.92 -10.12
N ALA A 252 12.80 -0.70 -11.27
CA ALA A 252 12.18 -1.72 -12.10
C ALA A 252 12.15 -1.27 -13.57
N SER A 253 11.76 -2.16 -14.48
CA SER A 253 11.48 -1.83 -15.88
C SER A 253 10.28 -2.62 -16.40
N GLY A 254 9.64 -2.12 -17.44
CA GLY A 254 8.51 -2.78 -18.08
C GLY A 254 8.10 -2.10 -19.37
N TYR A 255 7.18 -2.72 -20.09
CA TYR A 255 6.62 -2.23 -21.34
C TYR A 255 5.33 -1.45 -21.06
N PHE A 256 5.50 -0.20 -20.60
CA PHE A 256 4.39 0.62 -20.12
C PHE A 256 3.74 1.49 -21.21
N ASP A 257 4.41 1.71 -22.34
CA ASP A 257 3.90 2.58 -23.39
C ASP A 257 2.97 1.81 -24.34
N SER A 258 1.67 2.02 -24.19
CA SER A 258 0.67 1.39 -25.06
C SER A 258 0.73 1.85 -26.53
N ALA A 259 1.32 3.03 -26.79
CA ALA A 259 1.54 3.50 -28.17
C ALA A 259 2.75 2.81 -28.82
N ASN A 260 3.73 2.37 -28.00
CA ASN A 260 4.93 1.66 -28.45
C ASN A 260 5.22 0.47 -27.52
N PRO A 261 4.47 -0.63 -27.62
CA PRO A 261 4.53 -1.75 -26.67
C PRO A 261 5.85 -2.51 -26.66
N SER A 262 6.72 -2.30 -27.65
CA SER A 262 8.09 -2.84 -27.68
C SER A 262 9.13 -1.96 -26.97
N THR A 263 8.75 -0.77 -26.47
CA THR A 263 9.67 0.16 -25.82
C THR A 263 9.78 -0.15 -24.35
N LEU A 264 10.96 -0.58 -23.93
CA LEU A 264 11.25 -0.77 -22.51
C LEU A 264 11.39 0.58 -21.81
N LEU A 265 10.57 0.83 -20.81
CA LEU A 265 10.64 1.99 -19.94
C LEU A 265 11.12 1.59 -18.55
N TYR A 266 11.57 2.56 -17.80
CA TYR A 266 12.19 2.35 -16.50
C TYR A 266 11.37 3.03 -15.40
N VAL A 267 11.42 2.44 -14.21
CA VAL A 267 10.77 2.98 -13.01
C VAL A 267 11.82 3.15 -11.92
N ALA A 268 11.79 4.28 -11.24
CA ALA A 268 12.55 4.50 -10.01
C ALA A 268 11.69 5.21 -8.97
N SER A 269 11.81 4.80 -7.74
CA SER A 269 11.08 5.39 -6.62
C SER A 269 11.92 6.43 -5.86
N ALA A 270 11.20 7.31 -5.17
CA ALA A 270 11.73 8.32 -4.26
C ALA A 270 10.82 8.38 -3.02
N PRO A 271 10.97 7.46 -2.04
CA PRO A 271 9.98 7.26 -0.98
C PRO A 271 9.87 8.43 0.01
N ARG A 272 10.79 9.38 -0.03
CA ARG A 272 10.73 10.60 0.77
C ARG A 272 10.37 11.86 -0.02
N ALA A 273 10.03 11.72 -1.31
CA ALA A 273 9.51 12.81 -2.12
C ALA A 273 8.07 13.19 -1.71
N ASN A 274 7.56 14.28 -2.27
CA ASN A 274 6.18 14.74 -2.09
C ASN A 274 5.77 14.82 -0.61
N HIS A 275 6.46 15.68 0.15
CA HIS A 275 6.19 15.85 1.59
C HIS A 275 6.20 14.53 2.38
N LEU A 276 7.14 13.63 2.07
CA LEU A 276 7.34 12.32 2.70
C LEU A 276 6.23 11.27 2.42
N SER A 277 5.28 11.52 1.54
CA SER A 277 4.36 10.47 1.09
C SER A 277 5.00 9.47 0.13
N GLY A 278 5.99 9.92 -0.64
CA GLY A 278 6.71 9.13 -1.63
C GLY A 278 6.20 9.30 -3.06
N GLU A 279 7.09 9.08 -4.01
CA GLU A 279 6.79 9.11 -5.45
C GLU A 279 7.49 7.97 -6.19
N ALA A 280 6.88 7.51 -7.28
CA ALA A 280 7.52 6.64 -8.27
C ALA A 280 7.45 7.31 -9.65
N TYR A 281 8.52 7.19 -10.42
CA TYR A 281 8.70 7.86 -11.70
C TYR A 281 8.85 6.84 -12.80
N ILE A 282 8.03 6.94 -13.83
CA ILE A 282 8.19 6.19 -15.07
C ILE A 282 8.89 7.09 -16.07
N PHE A 283 9.98 6.62 -16.66
CA PHE A 283 10.85 7.44 -17.50
C PHE A 283 11.56 6.64 -18.59
N ASP A 284 12.08 7.36 -19.58
CA ASP A 284 13.07 6.89 -20.53
C ASP A 284 14.38 7.69 -20.41
N PHE A 285 15.42 7.18 -21.08
CA PHE A 285 16.69 7.88 -21.21
C PHE A 285 16.78 8.58 -22.57
N ARG A 286 16.98 9.91 -22.56
CA ARG A 286 17.28 10.69 -23.76
C ARG A 286 18.68 11.29 -23.64
N GLY A 287 19.65 10.63 -24.29
CA GLY A 287 21.05 11.00 -24.13
C GLY A 287 21.50 10.87 -22.68
N ARG A 288 21.84 11.99 -22.02
CA ARG A 288 22.29 12.02 -20.62
C ARG A 288 21.20 12.50 -19.64
N ILE A 289 19.94 12.54 -20.04
CA ILE A 289 18.85 13.12 -19.27
C ILE A 289 17.74 12.07 -19.08
N ILE A 290 17.17 12.05 -17.87
CA ILE A 290 15.93 11.34 -17.57
C ILE A 290 14.76 12.16 -18.09
N ARG A 291 13.97 11.60 -19.01
CA ARG A 291 12.67 12.14 -19.41
C ARG A 291 11.58 11.42 -18.63
N THR A 292 11.04 12.08 -17.63
CA THR A 292 9.89 11.56 -16.87
C THR A 292 8.63 11.59 -17.74
N LEU A 293 7.98 10.46 -17.90
CA LEU A 293 6.72 10.28 -18.63
C LEU A 293 5.53 10.33 -17.69
N ARG A 294 5.63 9.70 -16.53
CA ARG A 294 4.59 9.67 -15.51
C ARG A 294 5.19 9.76 -14.12
N ARG A 295 4.42 10.35 -13.20
CA ARG A 295 4.75 10.43 -11.78
C ARG A 295 3.55 9.90 -10.99
N LEU A 296 3.80 8.88 -10.17
CA LEU A 296 2.83 8.26 -9.28
C LEU A 296 3.14 8.70 -7.85
N ARG A 297 2.12 8.87 -7.02
CA ARG A 297 2.27 9.45 -5.68
C ARG A 297 1.60 8.62 -4.62
N GLY A 298 2.24 8.53 -3.47
CA GLY A 298 1.61 8.04 -2.25
C GLY A 298 0.54 9.00 -1.75
N LYS A 299 -0.42 8.46 -1.00
CA LYS A 299 -1.57 9.21 -0.49
C LYS A 299 -1.40 9.64 0.98
N GLN A 300 -0.57 8.94 1.75
CA GLN A 300 -0.43 9.17 3.18
C GLN A 300 0.98 9.68 3.53
N PHE A 301 1.06 10.65 4.45
CA PHE A 301 2.34 11.14 4.98
C PHE A 301 3.09 10.01 5.69
N GLY A 302 4.35 9.83 5.37
CA GLY A 302 5.24 8.87 6.04
C GLY A 302 5.04 7.41 5.66
N GLU A 303 4.11 7.06 4.77
CA GLU A 303 3.85 5.67 4.36
C GLU A 303 4.99 5.00 3.60
N TYR A 304 5.96 5.79 3.17
CA TYR A 304 7.13 5.34 2.41
C TYR A 304 6.77 4.68 1.07
N PHE A 305 5.81 5.27 0.35
CA PHE A 305 5.40 4.82 -0.98
C PHE A 305 6.61 4.76 -1.93
N GLY A 306 6.81 3.62 -2.57
CA GLY A 306 7.99 3.36 -3.40
C GLY A 306 9.09 2.59 -2.67
N TYR A 307 8.79 1.93 -1.54
CA TYR A 307 9.75 1.07 -0.85
C TYR A 307 10.20 -0.10 -1.71
N SER A 308 9.26 -0.77 -2.36
CA SER A 308 9.50 -1.83 -3.34
C SER A 308 8.63 -1.62 -4.57
N LEU A 309 9.11 -2.06 -5.73
CA LEU A 309 8.44 -1.95 -7.02
C LEU A 309 8.35 -3.33 -7.67
N LEU A 310 7.23 -3.60 -8.32
CA LEU A 310 7.06 -4.79 -9.14
C LEU A 310 6.32 -4.42 -10.43
N ALA A 311 6.93 -4.73 -11.57
CA ALA A 311 6.38 -4.50 -12.89
C ALA A 311 6.04 -5.85 -13.52
N GLU A 312 4.75 -6.09 -13.81
CA GLU A 312 4.23 -7.35 -14.34
C GLU A 312 2.89 -7.09 -15.05
N ASP A 313 2.52 -7.89 -16.04
CA ASP A 313 1.18 -7.90 -16.62
C ASP A 313 0.25 -8.72 -15.72
N LEU A 314 -0.56 -8.03 -14.91
CA LEU A 314 -1.42 -8.64 -13.90
C LEU A 314 -2.79 -9.03 -14.42
N ASN A 315 -3.23 -8.40 -15.52
CA ASN A 315 -4.57 -8.56 -16.08
C ASN A 315 -4.62 -9.26 -17.44
N GLY A 316 -3.46 -9.72 -17.95
CA GLY A 316 -3.36 -10.50 -19.19
C GLY A 316 -3.62 -9.69 -20.48
N ASP A 317 -3.52 -8.35 -20.41
CA ASP A 317 -3.79 -7.50 -21.58
C ASP A 317 -2.53 -7.24 -22.45
N GLY A 318 -1.40 -7.84 -22.09
CA GLY A 318 -0.12 -7.71 -22.76
C GLY A 318 0.65 -6.44 -22.45
N LYS A 319 0.17 -5.59 -21.52
CA LYS A 319 0.85 -4.39 -21.05
C LYS A 319 1.34 -4.60 -19.64
N THR A 320 2.50 -4.05 -19.34
CA THR A 320 3.02 -4.12 -17.98
C THR A 320 2.26 -3.19 -17.06
N ASP A 321 1.73 -3.74 -15.95
CA ASP A 321 1.19 -3.02 -14.80
C ASP A 321 2.28 -2.73 -13.78
N LEU A 322 1.96 -1.96 -12.74
CA LEU A 322 2.92 -1.60 -11.71
C LEU A 322 2.31 -1.73 -10.32
N ILE A 323 3.00 -2.46 -9.46
CA ILE A 323 2.73 -2.44 -8.02
C ILE A 323 3.80 -1.61 -7.33
N VAL A 324 3.36 -0.69 -6.48
CA VAL A 324 4.22 0.14 -5.63
C VAL A 324 3.86 -0.10 -4.18
N SER A 325 4.82 -0.49 -3.36
CA SER A 325 4.55 -0.76 -1.96
C SER A 325 4.72 0.48 -1.07
N ALA A 326 3.99 0.49 0.04
CA ALA A 326 4.02 1.48 1.10
C ALA A 326 3.96 0.77 2.47
N PRO A 327 5.09 0.18 2.95
CA PRO A 327 5.07 -0.69 4.13
C PRO A 327 4.80 0.01 5.46
N LEU A 328 4.87 1.34 5.50
CA LEU A 328 4.52 2.13 6.67
C LEU A 328 3.12 2.75 6.58
N HIS A 329 2.32 2.35 5.57
CA HIS A 329 0.93 2.78 5.45
C HIS A 329 0.13 2.39 6.69
N ALA A 330 -0.62 3.35 7.23
CA ALA A 330 -1.48 3.15 8.40
C ALA A 330 -2.94 3.07 7.96
N PHE A 331 -3.70 2.20 8.61
CA PHE A 331 -5.15 2.14 8.50
C PHE A 331 -5.77 2.57 9.82
N GLU A 332 -7.06 2.77 9.82
CA GLU A 332 -7.82 3.10 10.99
C GLU A 332 -7.49 2.11 12.14
N HIS A 333 -7.10 2.64 13.29
CA HIS A 333 -6.65 1.89 14.46
C HIS A 333 -5.38 1.02 14.30
N SER A 334 -4.63 1.14 13.19
CA SER A 334 -3.38 0.39 13.02
C SER A 334 -2.30 1.22 12.33
N TYR A 335 -1.05 1.11 12.78
CA TYR A 335 0.11 1.82 12.23
C TYR A 335 1.16 0.83 11.70
N ASP A 336 1.90 1.25 10.68
CA ASP A 336 2.92 0.42 10.01
C ASP A 336 2.37 -0.95 9.58
N THR A 337 1.08 -1.01 9.21
CA THR A 337 0.47 -2.23 8.70
C THR A 337 1.02 -2.56 7.33
N GLY A 338 1.16 -1.51 6.51
CA GLY A 338 1.60 -1.59 5.13
C GLY A 338 0.45 -1.80 4.14
N ALA A 339 0.68 -1.35 2.92
CA ALA A 339 -0.22 -1.49 1.79
C ALA A 339 0.57 -1.64 0.48
N ILE A 340 -0.08 -2.15 -0.55
CA ILE A 340 0.42 -2.07 -1.92
C ILE A 340 -0.58 -1.30 -2.78
N TYR A 341 -0.04 -0.46 -3.66
CA TYR A 341 -0.77 0.31 -4.65
C TYR A 341 -0.65 -0.38 -5.99
N MET A 342 -1.74 -0.86 -6.52
CA MET A 342 -1.82 -1.50 -7.82
C MET A 342 -2.26 -0.48 -8.87
N PHE A 343 -1.43 -0.27 -9.86
CA PHE A 343 -1.67 0.61 -11.00
C PHE A 343 -1.84 -0.25 -12.25
N ILE A 344 -3.06 -0.34 -12.75
CA ILE A 344 -3.35 -1.01 -14.02
C ILE A 344 -3.06 -0.06 -15.18
N ASN A 345 -2.37 -0.56 -16.18
CA ASN A 345 -1.90 0.24 -17.32
C ASN A 345 -2.97 0.44 -18.40
N ASN A 346 -3.77 1.44 -18.20
CA ASN A 346 -4.78 1.89 -19.15
C ASN A 346 -4.34 3.11 -20.00
N GLY A 347 -3.07 3.18 -20.35
CA GLY A 347 -2.44 4.30 -21.06
C GLY A 347 -1.58 5.17 -20.14
N LEU A 348 -0.42 4.64 -19.71
CA LEU A 348 0.50 5.26 -18.74
C LEU A 348 -0.16 5.62 -17.40
N PHE A 349 -1.01 4.72 -16.87
CA PHE A 349 -1.60 4.81 -15.53
C PHE A 349 -2.42 6.09 -15.29
N ASN A 350 -3.40 6.34 -16.15
CA ASN A 350 -4.28 7.51 -16.04
C ASN A 350 -5.36 7.35 -14.96
N SER A 351 -5.62 6.12 -14.50
CA SER A 351 -6.56 5.82 -13.42
C SER A 351 -5.93 5.96 -12.04
N GLU A 352 -6.77 6.12 -11.03
CA GLU A 352 -6.38 6.00 -9.63
C GLU A 352 -5.96 4.55 -9.31
N PRO A 353 -4.98 4.36 -8.43
CA PRO A 353 -4.56 3.01 -8.02
C PRO A 353 -5.56 2.36 -7.09
N THR A 354 -5.68 1.04 -7.20
CA THR A 354 -6.32 0.22 -6.17
C THR A 354 -5.35 -0.01 -5.02
N ILE A 355 -5.79 0.26 -3.79
CA ILE A 355 -4.98 0.03 -2.59
C ILE A 355 -5.39 -1.30 -1.99
N VAL A 356 -4.48 -2.27 -2.03
CA VAL A 356 -4.70 -3.60 -1.44
C VAL A 356 -4.29 -3.56 0.03
N ARG A 357 -5.25 -3.92 0.88
CA ARG A 357 -5.11 -3.95 2.34
C ARG A 357 -4.86 -5.38 2.82
N PRO A 358 -3.83 -5.63 3.63
CA PRO A 358 -3.63 -6.95 4.19
C PRO A 358 -4.56 -7.21 5.38
N PRO A 359 -4.93 -8.48 5.66
CA PRO A 359 -5.62 -8.86 6.88
C PRO A 359 -4.64 -8.95 8.07
N LEU A 360 -3.94 -7.85 8.36
CA LEU A 360 -2.87 -7.77 9.36
C LEU A 360 -3.06 -6.56 10.29
N GLY A 361 -2.51 -6.67 11.49
CA GLY A 361 -2.47 -5.59 12.47
C GLY A 361 -1.24 -4.67 12.32
N SER A 362 -1.04 -3.82 13.32
CA SER A 362 0.06 -2.84 13.37
C SER A 362 1.44 -3.52 13.31
N LYS A 363 2.42 -2.79 12.75
CA LYS A 363 3.84 -3.17 12.64
C LYS A 363 4.14 -4.32 11.67
N ALA A 364 3.19 -4.77 10.89
CA ALA A 364 3.39 -5.90 9.97
C ALA A 364 4.27 -5.55 8.77
N ARG A 365 4.23 -4.28 8.32
CA ARG A 365 4.97 -3.75 7.17
C ARG A 365 4.78 -4.59 5.91
N PHE A 366 3.52 -4.90 5.61
CA PHE A 366 3.14 -5.58 4.38
C PHE A 366 3.63 -4.79 3.16
N GLY A 367 4.16 -5.48 2.16
CA GLY A 367 4.79 -4.85 1.01
C GLY A 367 6.27 -4.51 1.22
N THR A 368 6.92 -4.98 2.29
CA THR A 368 8.39 -4.84 2.45
C THR A 368 9.11 -5.46 1.26
N THR A 369 8.64 -6.59 0.77
CA THR A 369 9.15 -7.26 -0.41
C THR A 369 8.02 -7.65 -1.35
N LEU A 370 8.29 -7.58 -2.64
CA LEU A 370 7.40 -7.97 -3.71
C LEU A 370 8.14 -8.93 -4.64
N SER A 371 7.47 -9.98 -5.11
CA SER A 371 8.03 -10.86 -6.12
C SER A 371 7.00 -11.33 -7.11
N ARG A 372 7.41 -11.43 -8.38
CA ARG A 372 6.62 -12.03 -9.45
C ARG A 372 6.70 -13.54 -9.38
N LEU A 373 5.57 -14.20 -9.39
CA LEU A 373 5.48 -15.66 -9.40
C LEU A 373 5.19 -16.23 -10.78
N GLY A 374 4.79 -15.36 -11.74
CA GLY A 374 4.17 -15.77 -12.99
C GLY A 374 2.77 -16.31 -12.74
N ASP A 375 2.18 -16.91 -13.72
CA ASP A 375 0.86 -17.55 -13.65
C ASP A 375 1.00 -18.92 -12.94
N ILE A 376 0.74 -18.95 -11.60
CA ILE A 376 0.93 -20.15 -10.78
C ILE A 376 -0.26 -21.11 -10.83
N ASN A 377 -1.42 -20.67 -11.29
CA ASN A 377 -2.62 -21.47 -11.38
C ASN A 377 -3.05 -21.74 -12.83
N LYS A 378 -2.33 -21.21 -13.82
CA LYS A 378 -2.57 -21.34 -15.25
C LYS A 378 -3.94 -20.84 -15.70
N ASP A 379 -4.38 -19.71 -15.10
CA ASP A 379 -5.62 -19.04 -15.47
C ASP A 379 -5.41 -17.92 -16.52
N GLY A 380 -4.17 -17.66 -16.92
CA GLY A 380 -3.78 -16.65 -17.92
C GLY A 380 -3.40 -15.29 -17.32
N TYR A 381 -3.36 -15.15 -15.99
CA TYR A 381 -2.99 -13.94 -15.29
C TYR A 381 -1.76 -14.17 -14.43
N ASN A 382 -0.87 -13.19 -14.35
CA ASN A 382 0.32 -13.33 -13.51
C ASN A 382 0.03 -13.01 -12.04
N ASP A 383 0.65 -13.78 -11.15
CA ASP A 383 0.45 -13.79 -9.72
C ASP A 383 1.63 -13.20 -8.96
N VAL A 384 1.40 -12.77 -7.74
CA VAL A 384 2.35 -11.99 -6.96
C VAL A 384 2.46 -12.51 -5.53
N ALA A 385 3.71 -12.61 -5.03
CA ALA A 385 3.98 -12.79 -3.62
C ALA A 385 4.31 -11.45 -2.94
N VAL A 386 3.71 -11.20 -1.79
CA VAL A 386 3.91 -9.99 -0.97
C VAL A 386 4.37 -10.37 0.43
N GLY A 387 5.55 -9.90 0.81
CA GLY A 387 6.14 -10.17 2.12
C GLY A 387 5.71 -9.17 3.19
N ALA A 388 5.43 -9.69 4.39
CA ALA A 388 5.20 -8.95 5.62
C ALA A 388 6.11 -9.49 6.74
N PRO A 389 7.45 -9.25 6.65
CA PRO A 389 8.44 -9.93 7.48
C PRO A 389 8.37 -9.53 8.96
N PHE A 390 7.64 -8.50 9.32
CA PHE A 390 7.46 -8.05 10.69
C PHE A 390 6.10 -8.43 11.30
N ALA A 391 5.27 -9.20 10.58
CA ALA A 391 4.05 -9.80 11.11
C ALA A 391 4.41 -11.03 11.97
N GLY A 392 4.61 -10.84 13.28
CA GLY A 392 5.14 -11.91 14.15
C GLY A 392 6.54 -12.37 13.72
N ASN A 393 6.69 -13.65 13.38
CA ASN A 393 7.93 -14.18 12.79
C ASN A 393 8.05 -13.96 11.28
N GLY A 394 7.05 -13.33 10.69
CA GLY A 394 6.93 -13.03 9.26
C GLY A 394 5.86 -13.85 8.57
N SER A 395 5.25 -13.26 7.55
CA SER A 395 4.21 -13.86 6.71
C SER A 395 4.41 -13.47 5.24
N VAL A 396 3.98 -14.34 4.34
CA VAL A 396 3.95 -14.07 2.89
C VAL A 396 2.53 -14.31 2.40
N PHE A 397 2.04 -13.42 1.57
CA PHE A 397 0.71 -13.47 0.98
C PHE A 397 0.81 -13.66 -0.52
N ILE A 398 0.07 -14.61 -1.04
CA ILE A 398 -0.03 -14.89 -2.47
C ILE A 398 -1.32 -14.26 -2.98
N TYR A 399 -1.22 -13.41 -3.98
CA TYR A 399 -2.34 -12.78 -4.67
C TYR A 399 -2.40 -13.28 -6.10
N LEU A 400 -3.56 -13.77 -6.51
CA LEU A 400 -3.80 -14.17 -7.88
C LEU A 400 -4.19 -12.97 -8.73
N GLY A 401 -3.74 -12.98 -9.99
CA GLY A 401 -4.17 -12.07 -11.03
C GLY A 401 -5.62 -12.29 -11.43
N SER A 402 -6.16 -11.35 -12.18
CA SER A 402 -7.49 -11.44 -12.80
C SER A 402 -7.62 -10.38 -13.88
N ALA A 403 -8.68 -10.40 -14.69
CA ALA A 403 -8.96 -9.38 -15.71
C ALA A 403 -8.96 -7.92 -15.18
N HIS A 404 -9.03 -7.73 -13.87
CA HIS A 404 -9.02 -6.40 -13.22
C HIS A 404 -7.74 -6.13 -12.42
N GLY A 405 -6.72 -6.97 -12.54
CA GLY A 405 -5.50 -6.98 -11.74
C GLY A 405 -5.59 -7.98 -10.60
N LEU A 406 -4.91 -7.72 -9.47
CA LEU A 406 -4.93 -8.67 -8.35
C LEU A 406 -6.31 -8.80 -7.73
N ARG A 407 -6.68 -10.01 -7.31
CA ARG A 407 -7.89 -10.27 -6.53
C ARG A 407 -7.82 -9.55 -5.18
N ASP A 408 -8.94 -9.11 -4.64
CA ASP A 408 -9.00 -8.31 -3.39
C ASP A 408 -8.44 -9.06 -2.17
N LYS A 409 -8.56 -10.37 -2.15
CA LYS A 409 -8.10 -11.22 -1.04
C LYS A 409 -6.94 -12.10 -1.50
N PRO A 410 -5.95 -12.33 -0.62
CA PRO A 410 -4.90 -13.29 -0.92
C PRO A 410 -5.50 -14.69 -1.06
N SER A 411 -5.03 -15.45 -2.05
CA SER A 411 -5.41 -16.85 -2.25
C SER A 411 -4.79 -17.76 -1.21
N GLN A 412 -3.61 -17.39 -0.71
CA GLN A 412 -2.88 -18.17 0.28
C GLN A 412 -2.05 -17.26 1.18
N ARG A 413 -1.93 -17.63 2.46
CA ARG A 413 -1.00 -17.05 3.42
C ARG A 413 -0.04 -18.13 3.89
N LEU A 414 1.24 -17.84 3.84
CA LEU A 414 2.32 -18.68 4.35
C LEU A 414 2.97 -17.97 5.54
N ASP A 415 2.91 -18.59 6.69
CA ASP A 415 3.52 -18.09 7.93
C ASP A 415 4.86 -18.79 8.17
N ALA A 416 5.73 -18.14 8.95
CA ALA A 416 6.98 -18.76 9.36
C ALA A 416 6.74 -20.13 10.01
N PRO A 417 7.40 -21.22 9.54
CA PRO A 417 7.10 -22.60 10.00
C PRO A 417 7.35 -22.83 11.49
N ASN A 418 8.17 -22.00 12.11
CA ASN A 418 8.47 -22.12 13.54
C ASN A 418 7.89 -20.90 14.30
N GLU A 419 7.07 -21.16 15.30
CA GLU A 419 6.43 -20.12 16.13
C GLU A 419 7.39 -19.46 17.12
N GLN A 420 8.45 -20.15 17.54
CA GLN A 420 9.44 -19.59 18.47
C GLN A 420 10.40 -18.66 17.73
N PRO A 421 10.71 -17.48 18.27
CA PRO A 421 11.70 -16.61 17.67
C PRO A 421 13.09 -17.27 17.67
N SER A 422 13.93 -16.89 16.72
CA SER A 422 15.34 -17.33 16.71
C SER A 422 16.15 -16.66 17.80
N GLN A 423 17.38 -17.12 18.04
CA GLN A 423 18.31 -16.43 18.94
C GLN A 423 18.61 -14.97 18.55
N TYR A 424 18.27 -14.56 17.34
CA TYR A 424 18.45 -13.20 16.83
C TYR A 424 17.14 -12.39 16.75
N GLY A 425 16.05 -12.90 17.33
CA GLY A 425 14.72 -12.29 17.34
C GLY A 425 13.76 -12.90 16.33
N ALA A 426 12.71 -12.16 15.97
CA ALA A 426 11.72 -12.58 14.98
C ALA A 426 12.41 -12.98 13.67
N HIS A 427 11.93 -14.03 13.01
CA HIS A 427 12.62 -14.68 11.88
C HIS A 427 12.77 -13.78 10.65
N MET A 428 11.90 -12.79 10.48
CA MET A 428 11.76 -11.96 9.28
C MET A 428 11.44 -12.80 8.02
N PHE A 429 10.61 -13.85 8.17
CA PHE A 429 10.18 -14.70 7.08
C PHE A 429 9.41 -13.86 6.04
N GLY A 430 9.77 -13.99 4.77
CA GLY A 430 9.24 -13.16 3.68
C GLY A 430 10.04 -11.88 3.42
N HIS A 431 11.22 -11.72 4.06
CA HIS A 431 12.13 -10.62 3.71
C HIS A 431 12.82 -10.87 2.37
N GLY A 432 13.29 -12.07 2.13
CA GLY A 432 13.78 -12.53 0.82
C GLY A 432 12.68 -13.31 0.11
N LEU A 433 12.38 -12.98 -1.14
CA LEU A 433 11.47 -13.71 -2.00
C LEU A 433 12.17 -13.99 -3.33
N SER A 434 12.12 -15.24 -3.80
CA SER A 434 12.57 -15.56 -5.15
C SER A 434 11.45 -15.27 -6.17
N ARG A 435 11.81 -15.16 -7.43
CA ARG A 435 10.84 -15.25 -8.54
C ARG A 435 10.24 -16.66 -8.57
N GLY A 436 9.07 -16.81 -9.21
CA GLY A 436 8.50 -18.10 -9.53
C GLY A 436 9.33 -18.83 -10.59
N SER A 437 9.52 -20.13 -10.43
CA SER A 437 10.22 -21.00 -11.38
C SER A 437 9.78 -22.44 -11.17
N ASP A 438 9.37 -23.11 -12.22
CA ASP A 438 9.09 -24.55 -12.19
C ASP A 438 10.42 -25.31 -12.08
N ILE A 439 10.72 -25.81 -10.88
CA ILE A 439 11.98 -26.51 -10.59
C ILE A 439 11.82 -28.04 -10.58
N ASP A 440 10.59 -28.55 -10.56
CA ASP A 440 10.33 -29.98 -10.55
C ASP A 440 9.70 -30.52 -11.85
N GLY A 441 9.43 -29.62 -12.82
CA GLY A 441 8.94 -29.96 -14.15
C GLY A 441 7.47 -30.35 -14.18
N ASN A 442 6.66 -29.85 -13.23
CA ASN A 442 5.23 -30.14 -13.17
C ASN A 442 4.36 -29.12 -13.95
N GLY A 443 4.97 -28.10 -14.54
CA GLY A 443 4.32 -27.01 -15.29
C GLY A 443 3.87 -25.84 -14.42
N PHE A 444 4.04 -25.86 -13.08
CA PHE A 444 3.64 -24.83 -12.15
C PHE A 444 4.83 -24.25 -11.39
N ASN A 445 4.89 -22.94 -11.26
CA ASN A 445 6.04 -22.27 -10.68
C ASN A 445 6.13 -22.48 -9.17
N ASP A 446 7.29 -22.96 -8.71
CA ASP A 446 7.70 -23.01 -7.31
C ASP A 446 8.38 -21.71 -6.89
N PHE A 447 8.54 -21.45 -5.59
CA PHE A 447 9.30 -20.30 -5.11
C PHE A 447 9.93 -20.53 -3.75
N ALA A 448 10.87 -19.67 -3.39
CA ALA A 448 11.58 -19.73 -2.13
C ALA A 448 11.41 -18.47 -1.30
N ILE A 449 11.33 -18.64 0.02
CA ILE A 449 11.14 -17.60 1.01
C ILE A 449 12.34 -17.59 1.97
N GLY A 450 12.98 -16.45 2.13
CA GLY A 450 14.07 -16.24 3.07
C GLY A 450 13.59 -15.70 4.42
N ALA A 451 14.28 -16.13 5.46
CA ALA A 451 14.08 -15.68 6.83
C ALA A 451 15.44 -15.32 7.47
N PRO A 452 15.94 -14.10 7.26
CA PRO A 452 17.30 -13.70 7.59
C PRO A 452 17.69 -13.88 9.05
N ASN A 453 16.79 -13.62 9.99
CA ASN A 453 17.07 -13.84 11.42
C ASN A 453 16.97 -15.30 11.84
N ALA A 454 16.28 -16.14 11.08
CA ALA A 454 16.35 -17.59 11.26
C ALA A 454 17.57 -18.21 10.57
N GLU A 455 18.30 -17.42 9.76
CA GLU A 455 19.41 -17.88 8.91
C GLU A 455 19.01 -19.06 8.04
N ALA A 456 17.81 -18.99 7.46
CA ALA A 456 17.21 -20.08 6.71
C ALA A 456 16.45 -19.56 5.48
N LEU A 457 16.33 -20.43 4.51
CA LEU A 457 15.39 -20.28 3.41
C LEU A 457 14.50 -21.53 3.29
N TYR A 458 13.32 -21.31 2.80
CA TYR A 458 12.25 -22.29 2.71
C TYR A 458 11.75 -22.36 1.28
N LEU A 459 11.81 -23.54 0.66
CA LEU A 459 11.30 -23.79 -0.67
C LEU A 459 9.88 -24.32 -0.58
N TYR A 460 8.99 -23.71 -1.31
CA TYR A 460 7.59 -24.11 -1.45
C TYR A 460 7.32 -24.55 -2.89
N ARG A 461 6.87 -25.79 -3.05
CA ARG A 461 6.46 -26.33 -4.35
C ARG A 461 4.99 -26.07 -4.59
N ALA A 462 4.66 -25.82 -5.86
CA ALA A 462 3.31 -25.66 -6.32
C ALA A 462 2.69 -27.03 -6.69
N TYR A 463 1.45 -27.26 -6.27
CA TYR A 463 0.66 -28.37 -6.76
C TYR A 463 -0.02 -28.00 -8.06
N PRO A 464 -0.11 -28.92 -9.02
CA PRO A 464 -0.86 -28.73 -10.24
C PRO A 464 -2.33 -28.39 -9.96
N VAL A 465 -2.85 -27.41 -10.69
CA VAL A 465 -4.25 -27.00 -10.61
C VAL A 465 -5.06 -27.78 -11.64
N VAL A 466 -6.14 -28.38 -11.21
CA VAL A 466 -7.11 -29.07 -12.06
C VAL A 466 -8.48 -28.43 -11.91
N LYS A 467 -9.23 -28.33 -12.98
CA LYS A 467 -10.63 -27.91 -12.96
C LYS A 467 -11.53 -29.13 -13.15
N VAL A 468 -12.47 -29.33 -12.23
CA VAL A 468 -13.44 -30.40 -12.28
C VAL A 468 -14.69 -29.89 -12.98
N HIS A 469 -15.06 -30.48 -14.09
CA HIS A 469 -16.33 -30.26 -14.76
C HIS A 469 -17.24 -31.41 -14.43
N ALA A 470 -18.23 -31.17 -13.60
CA ALA A 470 -19.19 -32.20 -13.18
C ALA A 470 -20.63 -31.69 -13.38
N THR A 471 -21.44 -32.52 -13.97
CA THR A 471 -22.85 -32.24 -14.26
C THR A 471 -23.72 -33.39 -13.83
N ILE A 472 -24.89 -33.09 -13.28
CA ILE A 472 -25.94 -34.05 -13.00
C ILE A 472 -27.16 -33.68 -13.84
N LYS A 473 -27.78 -34.68 -14.50
CA LYS A 473 -28.93 -34.47 -15.38
C LYS A 473 -29.91 -35.64 -15.22
N SER A 474 -31.19 -35.37 -15.29
CA SER A 474 -32.24 -36.36 -15.43
C SER A 474 -32.59 -36.62 -16.90
N GLU A 475 -33.02 -37.83 -17.23
CA GLU A 475 -33.50 -38.19 -18.57
C GLU A 475 -34.75 -37.36 -18.92
N SER A 476 -35.63 -37.11 -17.94
CA SER A 476 -36.78 -36.23 -18.08
C SER A 476 -36.81 -35.23 -16.92
N ARG A 477 -37.02 -33.96 -17.22
CA ARG A 477 -37.22 -32.92 -16.21
C ARG A 477 -38.62 -32.86 -15.64
N GLU A 478 -39.55 -33.56 -16.25
CA GLU A 478 -40.93 -33.67 -15.83
C GLU A 478 -41.33 -35.16 -15.74
N ILE A 479 -41.84 -35.59 -14.61
CA ILE A 479 -42.29 -36.96 -14.39
C ILE A 479 -43.82 -37.00 -14.19
N LYS A 480 -44.44 -38.01 -14.78
CA LYS A 480 -45.86 -38.23 -14.58
C LYS A 480 -46.14 -38.90 -13.25
N SER A 481 -47.33 -38.70 -12.70
CA SER A 481 -47.75 -39.24 -11.40
C SER A 481 -47.72 -40.79 -11.29
N GLU A 482 -47.64 -41.51 -12.41
CA GLU A 482 -47.56 -42.96 -12.49
C GLU A 482 -46.14 -43.52 -12.66
N GLN A 483 -45.11 -42.62 -12.79
CA GLN A 483 -43.73 -43.02 -13.09
C GLN A 483 -42.98 -43.39 -11.79
N GLU A 484 -42.66 -44.66 -11.60
CA GLU A 484 -41.98 -45.16 -10.38
C GLU A 484 -40.47 -45.07 -10.39
N GLU A 485 -39.83 -44.84 -11.58
CA GLU A 485 -38.38 -44.75 -11.74
C GLU A 485 -37.98 -43.61 -12.62
N VAL A 486 -36.91 -42.90 -12.22
CA VAL A 486 -36.28 -41.80 -13.02
C VAL A 486 -34.81 -42.09 -13.16
N LYS A 487 -34.32 -42.06 -14.41
CA LYS A 487 -32.90 -42.23 -14.72
C LYS A 487 -32.14 -40.94 -14.59
N ILE A 488 -31.03 -40.97 -13.85
CA ILE A 488 -30.11 -39.84 -13.62
C ILE A 488 -28.75 -40.19 -14.19
N THR A 489 -28.15 -39.21 -14.81
CA THR A 489 -26.79 -39.31 -15.36
C THR A 489 -25.91 -38.30 -14.67
N ALA A 490 -24.81 -38.73 -14.05
CA ALA A 490 -23.75 -37.87 -13.51
C ALA A 490 -22.52 -38.00 -14.40
N CYS A 491 -22.14 -36.91 -15.05
CA CYS A 491 -20.97 -36.85 -15.90
C CYS A 491 -19.88 -36.01 -15.25
N TYR A 492 -18.63 -36.37 -15.45
CA TYR A 492 -17.47 -35.67 -14.92
C TYR A 492 -16.25 -35.79 -15.81
N ARG A 493 -15.47 -34.77 -15.89
CA ARG A 493 -14.17 -34.72 -16.55
C ARG A 493 -13.25 -33.73 -15.87
N LEU A 494 -11.95 -33.83 -16.11
CA LEU A 494 -10.96 -32.86 -15.68
C LEU A 494 -10.50 -32.01 -16.86
N SER A 495 -10.03 -30.81 -16.55
CA SER A 495 -9.15 -30.04 -17.42
C SER A 495 -7.96 -29.55 -16.60
N THR A 496 -6.77 -29.60 -17.16
CA THR A 496 -5.53 -29.17 -16.52
C THR A 496 -4.54 -28.72 -17.58
N SER A 497 -3.66 -27.80 -17.18
CA SER A 497 -2.46 -27.37 -17.93
C SER A 497 -1.19 -28.04 -17.37
N ALA A 498 -1.33 -29.09 -16.52
CA ALA A 498 -0.20 -29.81 -15.96
C ALA A 498 0.60 -30.54 -17.05
N GLU A 499 1.93 -30.44 -16.98
CA GLU A 499 2.82 -31.20 -17.88
C GLU A 499 3.02 -32.65 -17.39
N ALA A 500 2.75 -32.91 -16.09
CA ALA A 500 2.90 -34.21 -15.49
C ALA A 500 1.70 -35.10 -15.76
N LYS A 501 1.88 -36.20 -16.50
CA LYS A 501 0.84 -37.18 -16.85
C LYS A 501 0.17 -37.83 -15.64
N ASP A 502 0.85 -37.89 -14.48
CA ASP A 502 0.30 -38.43 -13.24
C ASP A 502 -0.86 -37.62 -12.68
N VAL A 503 -1.06 -36.39 -13.15
CA VAL A 503 -2.10 -35.45 -12.71
C VAL A 503 -3.32 -35.49 -13.64
N GLU A 504 -3.20 -36.03 -14.85
CA GLU A 504 -4.30 -36.14 -15.82
C GLU A 504 -5.45 -37.03 -15.32
N GLN A 505 -5.22 -37.88 -14.33
CA GLN A 505 -6.23 -38.71 -13.68
C GLN A 505 -6.27 -38.46 -12.20
N GLN A 506 -7.42 -38.08 -11.67
CA GLN A 506 -7.64 -37.86 -10.23
C GLN A 506 -8.87 -38.61 -9.76
N GLN A 507 -8.80 -39.10 -8.53
CA GLN A 507 -9.98 -39.72 -7.89
C GLN A 507 -10.86 -38.61 -7.29
N LEU A 508 -12.15 -38.64 -7.61
CA LEU A 508 -13.16 -37.74 -7.08
C LEU A 508 -14.03 -38.48 -6.06
N ASP A 509 -14.30 -37.83 -4.94
CA ASP A 509 -15.36 -38.17 -4.01
C ASP A 509 -16.62 -37.38 -4.40
N ILE A 510 -17.61 -38.06 -4.94
CA ILE A 510 -18.89 -37.48 -5.36
C ILE A 510 -19.96 -37.87 -4.36
N ARG A 511 -20.68 -36.91 -3.83
CA ARG A 511 -21.80 -37.09 -2.92
C ARG A 511 -23.07 -36.54 -3.58
N ILE A 512 -23.98 -37.40 -3.92
CA ILE A 512 -25.25 -37.01 -4.50
C ILE A 512 -26.30 -37.10 -3.42
N SER A 513 -27.07 -36.06 -3.21
CA SER A 513 -28.16 -36.00 -2.26
C SER A 513 -29.46 -35.59 -2.92
N ILE A 514 -30.55 -36.22 -2.52
CA ILE A 514 -31.91 -35.79 -2.80
C ILE A 514 -32.32 -34.95 -1.58
N GLU A 515 -33.05 -33.87 -1.78
CA GLU A 515 -33.43 -32.98 -0.69
C GLU A 515 -34.20 -33.76 0.40
N THR A 516 -33.87 -33.49 1.66
CA THR A 516 -34.16 -34.38 2.80
C THR A 516 -35.63 -34.45 3.24
N GLN A 517 -36.48 -33.56 2.74
CA GLN A 517 -37.92 -33.57 3.10
C GLN A 517 -38.71 -34.63 2.38
N LEU A 518 -38.18 -35.17 1.24
CA LEU A 518 -38.86 -36.17 0.43
C LEU A 518 -38.57 -37.60 0.90
N LYS A 519 -39.39 -38.13 1.79
CA LYS A 519 -39.26 -39.52 2.29
C LYS A 519 -39.58 -40.60 1.26
N TRP A 520 -40.28 -40.23 0.19
CA TRP A 520 -40.79 -41.09 -0.85
C TRP A 520 -39.85 -41.19 -2.08
N VAL A 521 -38.76 -40.46 -2.13
CA VAL A 521 -37.75 -40.55 -3.19
C VAL A 521 -36.44 -41.09 -2.64
N LYS A 522 -35.91 -42.12 -3.27
CA LYS A 522 -34.68 -42.79 -2.86
C LYS A 522 -33.90 -43.29 -4.06
N PHE A 523 -32.58 -43.29 -3.97
CA PHE A 523 -31.75 -43.99 -4.95
C PHE A 523 -32.02 -45.47 -4.96
N ALA A 524 -32.32 -46.05 -6.11
CA ALA A 524 -32.67 -47.45 -6.27
C ALA A 524 -31.60 -48.38 -5.68
N ARG A 525 -30.34 -48.09 -5.90
CA ARG A 525 -29.22 -48.93 -5.46
C ARG A 525 -28.94 -48.89 -3.96
N THR A 526 -29.12 -47.75 -3.31
CA THR A 526 -28.74 -47.58 -1.89
C THR A 526 -29.96 -47.55 -0.96
N GLN A 527 -31.18 -47.44 -1.49
CA GLN A 527 -32.42 -47.23 -0.74
C GLN A 527 -32.35 -46.05 0.25
N SER A 528 -31.50 -45.08 -0.05
CA SER A 528 -31.20 -43.88 0.74
C SER A 528 -31.43 -42.61 -0.10
N ASN A 529 -31.58 -41.48 0.57
CA ASN A 529 -31.58 -40.15 -0.07
C ASN A 529 -30.18 -39.63 -0.37
N ARG A 530 -29.11 -40.39 -0.07
CA ARG A 530 -27.71 -40.03 -0.32
C ARG A 530 -26.98 -41.18 -0.99
N MET A 531 -26.14 -40.84 -1.94
CA MET A 531 -25.27 -41.77 -2.62
C MET A 531 -23.85 -41.20 -2.63
N ILE A 532 -22.87 -42.04 -2.33
CA ILE A 532 -21.45 -41.68 -2.36
C ILE A 532 -20.80 -42.53 -3.44
N LEU A 533 -20.08 -41.84 -4.34
CA LEU A 533 -19.35 -42.47 -5.44
C LEU A 533 -17.87 -42.08 -5.32
N LYS A 534 -16.97 -43.03 -5.49
CA LYS A 534 -15.56 -42.81 -5.69
C LYS A 534 -15.24 -43.15 -7.13
N VAL A 535 -14.87 -42.13 -7.91
CA VAL A 535 -14.68 -42.30 -9.35
C VAL A 535 -13.31 -41.77 -9.75
N ASN A 536 -12.74 -42.34 -10.79
CA ASN A 536 -11.52 -41.76 -11.42
C ASN A 536 -11.98 -40.87 -12.57
N ALA A 537 -11.64 -39.62 -12.48
CA ALA A 537 -11.90 -38.65 -13.52
C ALA A 537 -10.62 -38.43 -14.33
N GLY A 538 -10.77 -38.40 -15.65
CA GLY A 538 -9.70 -38.09 -16.61
C GLY A 538 -10.04 -36.86 -17.45
N LEU A 539 -9.23 -36.61 -18.50
CA LEU A 539 -9.48 -35.51 -19.45
C LEU A 539 -10.73 -35.76 -20.31
N GLU A 540 -11.06 -37.01 -20.56
CA GLU A 540 -12.30 -37.41 -21.26
C GLU A 540 -13.48 -37.43 -20.31
N GLU A 541 -14.67 -37.11 -20.83
CA GLU A 541 -15.88 -37.11 -20.06
C GLU A 541 -16.32 -38.56 -19.80
N SER A 542 -16.52 -38.88 -18.53
CA SER A 542 -17.07 -40.17 -18.05
C SER A 542 -18.39 -39.93 -17.37
N CYS A 543 -19.36 -40.79 -17.67
CA CYS A 543 -20.72 -40.70 -17.09
C CYS A 543 -21.09 -41.96 -16.34
N GLN A 544 -21.81 -41.78 -15.22
CA GLN A 544 -22.44 -42.87 -14.49
C GLN A 544 -23.97 -42.70 -14.48
N HIS A 545 -24.65 -43.79 -14.68
CA HIS A 545 -26.10 -43.83 -14.72
C HIS A 545 -26.63 -44.57 -13.46
N PHE A 546 -27.67 -44.04 -12.89
CA PHE A 546 -28.35 -44.63 -11.76
C PHE A 546 -29.80 -44.20 -11.74
N ASP A 547 -30.65 -45.02 -11.08
CA ASP A 547 -32.08 -44.83 -11.03
C ASP A 547 -32.48 -44.29 -9.65
N ILE A 548 -33.49 -43.46 -9.64
CA ILE A 548 -34.21 -42.99 -8.44
C ILE A 548 -35.59 -43.62 -8.45
N ASN A 549 -35.94 -44.30 -7.35
CA ASN A 549 -37.28 -44.80 -7.10
C ASN A 549 -38.13 -43.70 -6.50
N VAL A 550 -39.27 -43.47 -7.11
CA VAL A 550 -40.29 -42.51 -6.72
C VAL A 550 -41.52 -43.32 -6.22
N ARG A 551 -41.75 -43.34 -4.90
CA ARG A 551 -42.91 -43.99 -4.32
C ARG A 551 -43.92 -42.97 -3.86
N TYR A 552 -44.96 -42.79 -4.62
CA TYR A 552 -45.98 -41.79 -4.33
C TYR A 552 -46.71 -42.06 -3.00
N GLY A 553 -46.68 -41.09 -2.09
CA GLY A 553 -47.36 -41.08 -0.82
C GLY A 553 -47.73 -39.66 -0.42
N GLY A 554 -48.97 -39.27 -0.73
CA GLY A 554 -49.65 -38.10 -0.12
C GLY A 554 -49.15 -36.68 -0.37
N GLU A 555 -47.88 -36.47 -0.75
CA GLU A 555 -47.28 -35.16 -0.93
C GLU A 555 -46.69 -34.98 -2.35
N MET A 556 -47.55 -35.08 -3.36
CA MET A 556 -47.16 -35.25 -4.77
C MET A 556 -46.70 -34.01 -5.52
N TYR A 557 -46.45 -32.91 -4.86
CA TYR A 557 -46.29 -31.64 -5.59
C TYR A 557 -44.93 -30.92 -5.35
N THR A 558 -44.02 -31.56 -4.64
CA THR A 558 -42.67 -31.00 -4.44
C THR A 558 -41.70 -31.50 -5.49
N SER A 559 -40.97 -30.59 -6.14
CA SER A 559 -39.90 -30.94 -7.06
C SER A 559 -38.84 -31.83 -6.38
N ILE A 560 -38.26 -32.74 -7.14
CA ILE A 560 -37.11 -33.53 -6.70
C ILE A 560 -35.87 -32.75 -7.02
N ASP A 561 -35.23 -32.20 -5.99
CA ASP A 561 -33.97 -31.47 -6.12
C ASP A 561 -32.77 -32.37 -5.83
N LEU A 562 -31.94 -32.55 -6.84
CA LEU A 562 -30.70 -33.32 -6.76
C LEU A 562 -29.53 -32.36 -6.60
N GLN A 563 -28.66 -32.62 -5.64
CA GLN A 563 -27.41 -31.87 -5.44
C GLN A 563 -26.24 -32.85 -5.51
N MET A 564 -25.34 -32.62 -6.40
CA MET A 564 -24.09 -33.36 -6.54
C MET A 564 -22.92 -32.53 -6.07
N HIS A 565 -22.38 -32.83 -4.91
CA HIS A 565 -21.16 -32.29 -4.38
C HIS A 565 -19.97 -33.13 -4.86
N TYR A 566 -18.90 -32.48 -5.31
CA TYR A 566 -17.70 -33.19 -5.77
C TYR A 566 -16.46 -32.54 -5.22
N GLU A 567 -15.49 -33.36 -4.84
CA GLU A 567 -14.19 -32.91 -4.37
C GLU A 567 -13.10 -33.92 -4.75
N LEU A 568 -11.83 -33.46 -4.80
CA LEU A 568 -10.72 -34.39 -4.96
C LEU A 568 -10.61 -35.29 -3.74
N ALA A 569 -10.57 -36.61 -3.98
CA ALA A 569 -10.46 -37.61 -2.90
C ALA A 569 -9.10 -37.56 -2.21
N LYS A 570 -8.03 -37.28 -2.99
CA LYS A 570 -6.69 -37.18 -2.47
C LYS A 570 -6.42 -35.72 -2.05
N LYS A 571 -6.34 -35.51 -0.76
CA LYS A 571 -6.02 -34.18 -0.21
C LYS A 571 -4.51 -33.95 -0.19
N VAL A 572 -4.12 -32.69 -0.36
CA VAL A 572 -2.72 -32.26 -0.18
C VAL A 572 -2.29 -32.56 1.26
N PRO A 573 -1.13 -33.22 1.46
CA PRO A 573 -0.61 -33.46 2.80
C PRO A 573 -0.37 -32.15 3.55
N VAL A 574 -0.63 -32.15 4.86
CA VAL A 574 -0.33 -31.00 5.72
C VAL A 574 1.09 -31.04 6.28
N SER A 575 1.82 -32.12 6.11
CA SER A 575 3.21 -32.32 6.50
C SER A 575 3.77 -33.59 5.82
N GLY A 576 5.09 -33.73 5.76
CA GLY A 576 5.76 -34.89 5.21
C GLY A 576 6.37 -34.64 3.82
N GLU A 577 6.42 -35.68 2.98
CA GLU A 577 6.95 -35.57 1.62
C GLU A 577 5.95 -34.92 0.66
N PHE A 578 6.47 -34.17 -0.30
CA PHE A 578 5.67 -33.55 -1.37
C PHE A 578 4.96 -34.62 -2.21
N CYS A 579 3.66 -34.51 -2.34
CA CYS A 579 2.85 -35.46 -3.08
C CYS A 579 2.86 -35.12 -4.59
N LYS A 580 3.69 -35.75 -5.38
CA LYS A 580 3.83 -35.49 -6.82
C LYS A 580 2.57 -35.76 -7.64
N THR A 581 1.69 -36.65 -7.15
CA THR A 581 0.43 -37.04 -7.84
C THR A 581 -0.81 -36.34 -7.29
N CYS A 582 -0.65 -35.43 -6.30
CA CYS A 582 -1.74 -34.62 -5.81
C CYS A 582 -1.99 -33.43 -6.73
N ALA A 583 -3.24 -33.06 -6.85
CA ALA A 583 -3.69 -31.85 -7.50
C ALA A 583 -4.57 -31.03 -6.56
N VAL A 584 -4.81 -29.78 -6.91
CA VAL A 584 -5.71 -28.87 -6.19
C VAL A 584 -6.74 -28.26 -7.14
N VAL A 585 -7.86 -27.81 -6.59
CA VAL A 585 -8.92 -27.12 -7.34
C VAL A 585 -8.98 -25.68 -6.83
N ASP A 586 -9.17 -24.70 -7.72
CA ASP A 586 -9.35 -23.30 -7.30
C ASP A 586 -10.54 -23.22 -6.33
N PRO A 587 -10.37 -22.64 -5.14
CA PRO A 587 -11.46 -22.45 -4.18
C PRO A 587 -12.66 -21.66 -4.74
N ALA A 588 -12.44 -20.84 -5.77
CA ALA A 588 -13.49 -20.09 -6.45
C ALA A 588 -14.33 -20.94 -7.41
N ASP A 589 -13.85 -22.12 -7.81
CA ASP A 589 -14.61 -23.02 -8.68
C ASP A 589 -15.79 -23.63 -7.92
N SER A 590 -16.91 -23.82 -8.63
CA SER A 590 -18.08 -24.51 -8.09
C SER A 590 -17.70 -25.94 -7.67
N LYS A 591 -18.22 -26.38 -6.54
CA LYS A 591 -18.09 -27.74 -6.03
C LYS A 591 -19.44 -28.48 -6.04
N VAL A 592 -20.45 -27.87 -6.65
CA VAL A 592 -21.83 -28.36 -6.63
C VAL A 592 -22.43 -28.23 -8.03
N SER A 593 -23.13 -29.29 -8.44
CA SER A 593 -24.01 -29.30 -9.60
C SER A 593 -25.40 -29.71 -9.14
N THR A 594 -26.41 -29.03 -9.63
CA THR A 594 -27.83 -29.28 -9.22
C THR A 594 -28.70 -29.61 -10.41
N GLU A 595 -29.68 -30.43 -10.19
CA GLU A 595 -30.74 -30.74 -11.17
C GLU A 595 -32.11 -30.81 -10.46
N ARG A 596 -33.13 -30.26 -11.08
CA ARG A 596 -34.48 -30.24 -10.56
C ARG A 596 -35.41 -30.99 -11.49
N ILE A 597 -36.22 -31.87 -10.92
CA ILE A 597 -37.24 -32.67 -11.63
C ILE A 597 -38.61 -32.27 -11.05
N THR A 598 -39.50 -31.84 -11.93
CA THR A 598 -40.88 -31.45 -11.58
C THR A 598 -41.85 -32.60 -11.77
N ILE A 599 -42.94 -32.60 -11.03
CA ILE A 599 -44.01 -33.61 -11.13
C ILE A 599 -45.24 -32.93 -11.74
N SER A 600 -45.90 -33.57 -12.72
CA SER A 600 -47.12 -33.07 -13.32
C SER A 600 -48.31 -33.22 -12.35
N THR A 601 -49.20 -32.25 -12.32
CA THR A 601 -50.14 -31.96 -11.22
C THR A 601 -51.57 -32.29 -11.52
N ASP A 602 -52.36 -32.66 -10.44
CA ASP A 602 -53.80 -32.83 -10.50
C ASP A 602 -54.47 -31.81 -9.55
N CYS A 603 -55.03 -30.71 -10.08
CA CYS A 603 -55.96 -29.87 -9.33
C CYS A 603 -57.41 -30.26 -9.62
N ALA A 604 -58.31 -29.87 -8.72
CA ALA A 604 -59.74 -30.21 -8.84
C ALA A 604 -60.46 -29.63 -10.04
N SER A 605 -59.84 -28.59 -10.69
CA SER A 605 -60.29 -27.99 -11.94
C SER A 605 -59.07 -27.79 -12.86
N ASP A 606 -59.34 -27.61 -14.19
CA ASP A 606 -58.27 -27.43 -15.19
C ASP A 606 -57.26 -26.27 -14.86
N VAL A 607 -57.63 -25.39 -13.99
CA VAL A 607 -56.80 -24.30 -13.50
C VAL A 607 -56.94 -24.19 -11.98
N CYS A 608 -55.86 -24.41 -11.26
CA CYS A 608 -55.83 -24.28 -9.80
C CYS A 608 -56.14 -22.87 -9.31
N VAL A 609 -56.93 -22.75 -8.24
CA VAL A 609 -57.29 -21.49 -7.61
C VAL A 609 -56.48 -21.35 -6.32
N ALA A 610 -55.35 -20.66 -6.40
CA ALA A 610 -54.51 -20.35 -5.27
C ALA A 610 -55.10 -19.19 -4.42
N ASP A 611 -54.60 -18.99 -3.23
CA ASP A 611 -54.96 -17.90 -2.31
C ASP A 611 -53.68 -17.49 -1.58
N LEU A 612 -52.83 -16.74 -2.31
CA LEU A 612 -51.50 -16.32 -1.87
C LEU A 612 -51.56 -15.06 -1.01
N GLN A 613 -51.06 -15.12 0.18
CA GLN A 613 -51.01 -13.99 1.10
C GLN A 613 -49.58 -13.58 1.40
N ILE A 614 -49.23 -12.27 1.32
CA ILE A 614 -47.92 -11.73 1.63
C ILE A 614 -47.94 -10.94 2.93
N ARG A 615 -46.91 -11.10 3.76
CA ARG A 615 -46.66 -10.29 4.97
C ARG A 615 -45.20 -9.96 5.14
N SER A 616 -44.93 -8.70 5.49
CA SER A 616 -43.56 -8.25 5.88
C SER A 616 -43.36 -8.52 7.39
N LYS A 617 -42.18 -9.05 7.77
CA LYS A 617 -41.87 -9.45 9.16
C LYS A 617 -41.05 -8.43 9.95
N ASN A 618 -40.07 -7.76 9.36
CA ASN A 618 -39.04 -6.97 10.08
C ASN A 618 -38.94 -5.51 9.62
N VAL A 619 -39.99 -4.94 9.09
CA VAL A 619 -39.99 -3.57 8.60
C VAL A 619 -39.98 -2.59 9.77
N LYS A 620 -38.91 -1.78 9.88
CA LYS A 620 -38.84 -0.67 10.82
C LYS A 620 -39.51 0.55 10.20
N PRO A 621 -40.29 1.31 10.97
CA PRO A 621 -41.01 2.48 10.43
C PRO A 621 -40.08 3.65 10.05
N THR A 622 -38.82 3.63 10.51
CA THR A 622 -37.83 4.66 10.22
C THR A 622 -36.45 4.08 9.96
N TYR A 623 -35.73 4.66 9.02
CA TYR A 623 -34.34 4.31 8.67
C TYR A 623 -33.45 5.55 8.77
N VAL A 624 -32.25 5.41 9.32
CA VAL A 624 -31.26 6.49 9.38
C VAL A 624 -30.39 6.41 8.15
N LEU A 625 -30.36 7.47 7.36
CA LEU A 625 -29.57 7.56 6.12
C LEU A 625 -28.10 7.32 6.39
N GLY A 626 -27.52 6.37 5.66
CA GLY A 626 -26.10 6.02 5.75
C GLY A 626 -25.72 5.09 6.91
N SER A 627 -26.67 4.65 7.76
CA SER A 627 -26.37 3.72 8.88
C SER A 627 -25.85 2.38 8.43
N ASP A 628 -26.37 1.89 7.32
CA ASP A 628 -25.99 0.62 6.71
C ASP A 628 -25.87 0.80 5.19
N ALA A 629 -25.03 0.01 4.55
CA ALA A 629 -24.92 -0.01 3.10
C ALA A 629 -26.10 -0.76 2.44
N SER A 630 -26.77 -1.63 3.19
CA SER A 630 -27.89 -2.43 2.69
C SER A 630 -29.04 -2.47 3.68
N LEU A 631 -30.27 -2.45 3.16
CA LEU A 631 -31.52 -2.61 3.89
C LEU A 631 -32.09 -3.98 3.60
N HIS A 632 -32.27 -4.80 4.65
CA HIS A 632 -32.81 -6.14 4.58
C HIS A 632 -34.28 -6.17 5.00
N LEU A 633 -35.11 -6.83 4.19
CA LEU A 633 -36.54 -6.99 4.43
C LEU A 633 -36.93 -8.46 4.22
N ASP A 634 -37.67 -9.00 5.18
CA ASP A 634 -38.16 -10.38 5.14
C ASP A 634 -39.65 -10.37 4.85
N TYR A 635 -40.04 -11.14 3.84
CA TYR A 635 -41.42 -11.39 3.46
C TYR A 635 -41.76 -12.84 3.67
N GLU A 636 -42.93 -13.10 4.22
CA GLU A 636 -43.52 -14.43 4.33
C GLU A 636 -44.71 -14.52 3.41
N ILE A 637 -44.73 -15.54 2.61
CA ILE A 637 -45.80 -15.83 1.65
C ILE A 637 -46.46 -17.13 2.07
N THR A 638 -47.76 -17.12 2.22
CA THR A 638 -48.56 -18.32 2.55
C THR A 638 -49.62 -18.58 1.48
N ASN A 639 -49.87 -19.83 1.16
CA ASN A 639 -50.96 -20.24 0.28
C ASN A 639 -52.11 -20.86 1.07
N ASN A 640 -53.25 -20.19 1.12
CA ASN A 640 -54.47 -20.69 1.80
C ASN A 640 -55.46 -21.37 0.85
N GLY A 641 -55.19 -21.32 -0.48
CA GLY A 641 -56.01 -21.87 -1.54
C GLY A 641 -55.62 -23.27 -2.00
N GLU A 642 -55.87 -23.60 -3.26
CA GLU A 642 -55.32 -24.78 -3.92
C GLU A 642 -53.85 -24.55 -4.22
N THR A 643 -53.12 -25.57 -4.66
CA THR A 643 -51.69 -25.48 -4.95
C THR A 643 -51.38 -24.39 -5.92
N ALA A 644 -50.50 -23.47 -5.55
CA ALA A 644 -49.97 -22.39 -6.39
C ALA A 644 -48.81 -22.91 -7.23
N TYR A 645 -48.97 -22.91 -8.54
CA TYR A 645 -47.94 -23.33 -9.48
C TYR A 645 -47.10 -22.14 -9.96
N LEU A 646 -45.83 -22.37 -10.10
CA LEU A 646 -44.86 -21.30 -10.45
C LEU A 646 -45.09 -20.02 -9.62
N PRO A 647 -45.22 -20.15 -8.30
CA PRO A 647 -45.46 -18.98 -7.48
C PRO A 647 -44.25 -18.07 -7.54
N GLN A 648 -44.49 -16.81 -7.82
CA GLN A 648 -43.44 -15.80 -7.95
C GLN A 648 -43.71 -14.62 -7.04
N PHE A 649 -42.65 -14.05 -6.53
CA PHE A 649 -42.63 -12.83 -5.72
C PHE A 649 -41.93 -11.73 -6.47
N ASN A 650 -42.58 -10.56 -6.60
CA ASN A 650 -42.01 -9.36 -7.20
C ASN A 650 -41.80 -8.30 -6.12
N VAL A 651 -40.69 -7.57 -6.23
CA VAL A 651 -40.46 -6.41 -5.35
C VAL A 651 -39.78 -5.28 -6.11
N SER A 652 -40.21 -4.05 -5.80
CA SER A 652 -39.64 -2.81 -6.32
C SER A 652 -39.61 -1.75 -5.25
N SER A 653 -38.86 -0.67 -5.45
CA SER A 653 -38.79 0.47 -4.53
C SER A 653 -38.97 1.80 -5.23
N THR A 654 -39.52 2.78 -4.49
CA THR A 654 -39.62 4.18 -4.90
C THR A 654 -39.00 5.08 -3.81
N PRO A 655 -37.88 5.77 -4.07
CA PRO A 655 -37.12 5.81 -5.34
C PRO A 655 -36.50 4.44 -5.71
N GLN A 656 -36.21 4.25 -6.99
CA GLN A 656 -35.62 3.01 -7.48
C GLN A 656 -34.22 2.80 -6.88
N LEU A 657 -34.05 1.72 -6.12
CA LEU A 657 -32.78 1.34 -5.49
C LEU A 657 -32.19 0.11 -6.18
N PRO A 658 -30.85 0.01 -6.29
CA PRO A 658 -30.18 -1.21 -6.66
C PRO A 658 -30.39 -2.28 -5.58
N PHE A 659 -30.32 -3.55 -5.97
CA PHE A 659 -30.33 -4.66 -5.03
C PHE A 659 -28.87 -4.96 -4.61
N ALA A 660 -28.63 -5.01 -3.30
CA ALA A 660 -27.31 -5.32 -2.73
C ALA A 660 -26.93 -6.78 -2.93
N GLN A 661 -27.95 -7.66 -2.91
CA GLN A 661 -27.78 -9.08 -3.13
C GLN A 661 -28.99 -9.61 -3.88
N VAL A 662 -28.75 -10.48 -4.86
CA VAL A 662 -29.80 -11.20 -5.58
C VAL A 662 -29.73 -12.68 -5.17
N PRO A 663 -30.75 -13.22 -4.48
CA PRO A 663 -30.79 -14.64 -4.14
C PRO A 663 -30.77 -15.54 -5.39
N GLY A 664 -30.27 -16.76 -5.26
CA GLY A 664 -30.10 -17.68 -6.39
C GLY A 664 -31.37 -18.09 -7.10
N ASN A 665 -32.51 -17.95 -6.44
CA ASN A 665 -33.86 -18.19 -6.99
C ASN A 665 -34.50 -16.90 -7.53
N CYS A 666 -33.78 -15.78 -7.59
CA CYS A 666 -34.29 -14.50 -8.04
C CYS A 666 -33.54 -13.98 -9.28
N ARG A 667 -34.23 -13.15 -10.05
CA ARG A 667 -33.69 -12.43 -11.22
C ARG A 667 -34.16 -10.97 -11.18
N VAL A 668 -33.35 -10.06 -11.70
CA VAL A 668 -33.70 -8.64 -11.76
C VAL A 668 -33.97 -8.22 -13.20
N SER A 669 -35.11 -7.58 -13.44
CA SER A 669 -35.49 -7.02 -14.73
C SER A 669 -36.20 -5.68 -14.53
N ASN A 670 -35.72 -4.63 -15.21
CA ASN A 670 -36.30 -3.26 -15.14
C ASN A 670 -36.47 -2.73 -13.70
N ALA A 671 -35.46 -2.92 -12.85
CA ALA A 671 -35.47 -2.52 -11.44
C ALA A 671 -36.53 -3.23 -10.57
N VAL A 672 -37.11 -4.30 -11.04
CA VAL A 672 -37.97 -5.21 -10.28
C VAL A 672 -37.21 -6.53 -10.07
N MET A 673 -37.13 -6.99 -8.85
CA MET A 673 -36.62 -8.33 -8.56
C MET A 673 -37.81 -9.29 -8.59
N VAL A 674 -37.65 -10.37 -9.33
CA VAL A 674 -38.61 -11.47 -9.44
C VAL A 674 -37.97 -12.71 -8.87
N CYS A 675 -38.56 -13.30 -7.85
CA CYS A 675 -38.11 -14.51 -7.19
C CYS A 675 -39.06 -15.67 -7.42
N ASP A 676 -38.52 -16.83 -7.77
CA ASP A 676 -39.28 -18.05 -7.83
C ASP A 676 -39.41 -18.60 -6.40
N LEU A 677 -40.65 -18.70 -5.91
CA LEU A 677 -40.98 -19.22 -4.57
C LEU A 677 -40.87 -20.74 -4.54
N ASN A 678 -40.68 -21.29 -3.34
CA ASN A 678 -40.47 -22.71 -3.11
C ASN A 678 -39.46 -23.32 -4.09
N ARG A 679 -38.36 -22.57 -4.37
CA ARG A 679 -37.31 -22.97 -5.33
C ARG A 679 -37.85 -23.27 -6.72
N GLY A 680 -38.96 -22.63 -7.12
CA GLY A 680 -39.67 -22.83 -8.38
C GLY A 680 -40.60 -24.06 -8.38
N GLY A 681 -40.74 -24.73 -7.25
CA GLY A 681 -41.75 -25.77 -7.04
C GLY A 681 -43.12 -25.19 -6.71
N PRO A 682 -44.19 -25.99 -6.79
CA PRO A 682 -45.52 -25.56 -6.38
C PRO A 682 -45.58 -25.31 -4.88
N LEU A 683 -46.39 -24.36 -4.46
CA LEU A 683 -46.67 -24.08 -3.05
C LEU A 683 -48.04 -24.66 -2.70
N ALA A 684 -48.05 -25.73 -1.89
CA ALA A 684 -49.27 -26.43 -1.53
C ALA A 684 -50.15 -25.59 -0.57
N LYS A 685 -51.40 -26.05 -0.38
CA LYS A 685 -52.30 -25.40 0.56
C LYS A 685 -51.81 -25.51 2.00
N GLY A 686 -51.69 -24.34 2.66
CA GLY A 686 -51.21 -24.23 4.04
C GLY A 686 -49.67 -24.11 4.13
N ASP A 687 -48.96 -24.23 3.02
CA ASP A 687 -47.50 -24.03 2.98
C ASP A 687 -47.14 -22.55 2.94
N SER A 688 -45.95 -22.24 3.45
CA SER A 688 -45.39 -20.90 3.45
C SER A 688 -43.93 -20.92 2.96
N ASP A 689 -43.53 -19.86 2.27
CA ASP A 689 -42.16 -19.59 1.91
C ASP A 689 -41.74 -18.20 2.37
N SER A 690 -40.44 -17.97 2.50
CA SER A 690 -39.92 -16.70 2.95
C SER A 690 -38.85 -16.19 1.99
N VAL A 691 -38.93 -14.91 1.68
CA VAL A 691 -37.96 -14.22 0.81
C VAL A 691 -37.33 -13.08 1.56
N THR A 692 -36.00 -13.06 1.64
CA THR A 692 -35.22 -11.95 2.18
C THR A 692 -34.68 -11.11 1.03
N ILE A 693 -35.01 -9.82 1.01
CA ILE A 693 -34.57 -8.88 0.01
C ILE A 693 -33.58 -7.91 0.62
N SER A 694 -32.51 -7.59 -0.11
CA SER A 694 -31.48 -6.66 0.30
C SER A 694 -31.35 -5.54 -0.74
N PHE A 695 -31.71 -4.31 -0.37
CA PHE A 695 -31.52 -3.14 -1.20
C PHE A 695 -30.18 -2.45 -0.86
N ASP A 696 -29.47 -1.98 -1.86
CA ASP A 696 -28.35 -1.05 -1.68
C ASP A 696 -28.89 0.35 -1.41
N VAL A 697 -28.72 0.82 -0.18
CA VAL A 697 -29.20 2.11 0.30
C VAL A 697 -28.09 3.16 0.44
N SER A 698 -26.91 2.86 -0.10
CA SER A 698 -25.73 3.75 -0.01
C SER A 698 -25.94 5.13 -0.67
N GLN A 699 -26.85 5.22 -1.63
CA GLN A 699 -27.19 6.45 -2.35
C GLN A 699 -28.59 6.96 -2.00
N LEU A 700 -29.24 6.39 -0.99
CA LEU A 700 -30.60 6.74 -0.62
C LEU A 700 -30.67 8.16 -0.03
N SER A 701 -31.62 8.95 -0.51
CA SER A 701 -31.90 10.33 -0.05
C SER A 701 -33.40 10.59 -0.13
N GLY A 702 -33.85 11.66 0.51
CA GLY A 702 -35.28 12.08 0.55
C GLY A 702 -35.92 11.84 1.90
N GLU A 703 -37.24 11.92 1.95
CA GLU A 703 -38.03 11.85 3.19
C GLU A 703 -38.62 10.47 3.49
N SER A 704 -38.86 9.68 2.45
CA SER A 704 -39.46 8.35 2.58
C SER A 704 -38.98 7.38 1.50
N LEU A 705 -38.95 6.11 1.85
CA LEU A 705 -38.73 4.99 0.94
C LEU A 705 -39.99 4.14 0.93
N THR A 706 -40.58 3.94 -0.24
CA THR A 706 -41.74 3.04 -0.43
C THR A 706 -41.25 1.76 -1.11
N ILE A 707 -41.66 0.60 -0.58
CA ILE A 707 -41.32 -0.70 -1.13
C ILE A 707 -42.63 -1.43 -1.41
N ASP A 708 -42.81 -1.79 -2.67
CA ASP A 708 -43.99 -2.49 -3.16
C ASP A 708 -43.60 -3.95 -3.47
N ALA A 709 -44.27 -4.84 -2.80
CA ALA A 709 -44.10 -6.29 -2.96
C ALA A 709 -45.41 -6.92 -3.42
N GLU A 710 -45.33 -7.86 -4.35
CA GLU A 710 -46.49 -8.54 -4.92
C GLU A 710 -46.17 -10.03 -5.13
N VAL A 711 -47.15 -10.91 -4.88
CA VAL A 711 -47.05 -12.33 -5.16
C VAL A 711 -48.10 -12.75 -6.19
N PHE A 712 -47.77 -13.71 -7.04
CA PHE A 712 -48.67 -14.26 -8.04
C PHE A 712 -48.24 -15.68 -8.41
N SER A 713 -49.13 -16.45 -9.01
CA SER A 713 -48.89 -17.79 -9.51
C SER A 713 -49.38 -17.96 -10.93
N ALA A 714 -49.10 -19.09 -11.57
CA ALA A 714 -49.57 -19.39 -12.90
C ALA A 714 -51.09 -19.76 -12.94
N GLY A 715 -51.70 -20.01 -11.77
CA GLY A 715 -53.10 -20.30 -11.63
C GLY A 715 -53.99 -19.06 -11.43
N ASN A 716 -55.27 -19.31 -11.17
CA ASN A 716 -56.18 -18.25 -10.74
C ASN A 716 -55.97 -17.93 -9.26
N GLU A 717 -56.19 -16.67 -8.90
CA GLU A 717 -56.04 -16.18 -7.52
C GLU A 717 -57.42 -15.93 -6.93
N ARG A 718 -57.62 -16.34 -5.70
CA ARG A 718 -58.91 -16.24 -4.97
C ARG A 718 -59.12 -14.82 -4.45
N ASN A 719 -58.07 -14.18 -3.93
CA ASN A 719 -58.15 -12.86 -3.36
C ASN A 719 -56.92 -12.00 -3.75
N LEU A 720 -57.05 -11.16 -4.75
CA LEU A 720 -55.94 -10.30 -5.24
C LEU A 720 -55.55 -9.18 -4.28
N THR A 721 -56.31 -8.92 -3.21
CA THR A 721 -56.06 -7.76 -2.33
C THR A 721 -54.99 -8.01 -1.30
N ASP A 722 -54.74 -9.26 -0.88
CA ASP A 722 -53.70 -9.69 0.06
C ASP A 722 -52.44 -10.25 -0.60
N ASN A 723 -52.43 -10.22 -1.93
CA ASN A 723 -51.24 -10.50 -2.72
C ASN A 723 -50.22 -9.35 -2.74
N LYS A 724 -50.61 -8.15 -2.24
CA LYS A 724 -49.79 -6.94 -2.32
C LYS A 724 -49.47 -6.40 -0.93
N GLN A 725 -48.25 -6.02 -0.73
CA GLN A 725 -47.77 -5.37 0.49
C GLN A 725 -46.93 -4.14 0.16
N THR A 726 -47.41 -2.98 0.57
CA THR A 726 -46.66 -1.73 0.47
C THR A 726 -46.10 -1.35 1.83
N ASN A 727 -44.81 -1.13 1.92
CA ASN A 727 -44.12 -0.70 3.13
C ASN A 727 -43.55 0.70 2.93
N VAL A 728 -43.91 1.65 3.77
CA VAL A 728 -43.41 3.01 3.77
C VAL A 728 -42.49 3.22 4.96
N ILE A 729 -41.25 3.56 4.69
CA ILE A 729 -40.17 3.73 5.68
C ILE A 729 -39.80 5.22 5.69
N GLY A 730 -39.98 5.92 6.80
CA GLY A 730 -39.56 7.31 6.96
C GLY A 730 -38.04 7.42 7.09
N LEU A 731 -37.42 8.28 6.31
CA LEU A 731 -35.99 8.48 6.31
C LEU A 731 -35.59 9.58 7.30
N LYS A 732 -34.56 9.34 8.07
CA LYS A 732 -34.03 10.30 9.05
C LYS A 732 -32.55 10.52 8.82
N GLU A 733 -32.13 11.77 8.89
CA GLU A 733 -30.71 12.09 8.90
C GLU A 733 -30.15 12.05 10.32
N PHE A 734 -28.97 11.47 10.46
CA PHE A 734 -28.16 11.58 11.66
C PHE A 734 -26.74 11.99 11.28
N THR A 735 -26.36 13.20 11.69
CA THR A 735 -25.08 13.80 11.36
C THR A 735 -24.39 14.31 12.61
N GLU A 736 -23.16 13.90 12.83
CA GLU A 736 -22.27 14.38 13.87
C GLU A 736 -20.94 14.80 13.24
N ILE A 737 -20.47 16.01 13.52
CA ILE A 737 -19.25 16.54 12.92
C ILE A 737 -18.20 16.70 14.01
N ASP A 738 -17.03 16.18 13.76
CA ASP A 738 -15.82 16.35 14.56
C ASP A 738 -14.80 17.18 13.79
N ALA A 739 -14.13 18.08 14.48
CA ALA A 739 -13.07 18.91 13.92
C ALA A 739 -11.89 18.93 14.86
N SER A 740 -10.73 18.58 14.35
CA SER A 740 -9.48 18.52 15.09
C SER A 740 -8.36 19.19 14.29
N GLY A 741 -7.29 19.56 14.97
CA GLY A 741 -6.10 20.12 14.34
C GLY A 741 -5.51 21.30 15.10
N GLY A 742 -4.50 21.91 14.49
CA GLY A 742 -3.74 23.01 15.05
C GLY A 742 -2.38 23.17 14.40
N GLN A 743 -1.49 23.80 15.08
CA GLN A 743 -0.13 24.03 14.63
C GLN A 743 0.66 22.70 14.48
N ILE A 744 1.42 22.57 13.41
CA ILE A 744 2.24 21.37 13.16
C ILE A 744 3.49 21.37 14.08
N ASN A 745 4.03 22.54 14.41
CA ASN A 745 5.18 22.71 15.29
C ASN A 745 4.71 23.06 16.70
N ASP A 746 5.29 22.48 17.72
CA ASP A 746 4.83 22.64 19.12
C ASP A 746 4.91 24.08 19.64
N GLN A 747 5.95 24.82 19.32
CA GLN A 747 6.12 26.23 19.71
C GLN A 747 7.05 26.96 18.74
N VAL A 748 6.72 28.18 18.37
CA VAL A 748 7.56 29.05 17.56
C VAL A 748 8.37 29.97 18.44
N VAL A 749 9.68 29.94 18.35
CA VAL A 749 10.60 30.78 19.12
C VAL A 749 11.28 31.81 18.21
N LEU A 750 10.95 33.09 18.39
CA LEU A 750 11.54 34.22 17.67
C LEU A 750 12.75 34.79 18.45
N LYS A 751 13.97 34.56 17.96
CA LYS A 751 15.21 34.88 18.67
C LYS A 751 15.82 36.22 18.25
N HIS A 752 15.69 36.63 16.98
CA HIS A 752 16.37 37.80 16.42
C HIS A 752 15.44 38.63 15.54
N PHE A 753 15.71 39.94 15.45
CA PHE A 753 14.97 40.83 14.58
C PHE A 753 15.38 40.57 13.08
N PRO A 754 14.39 40.55 12.13
CA PRO A 754 12.96 40.76 12.33
C PRO A 754 12.29 39.56 13.00
N TYR A 755 11.39 39.82 13.98
CA TYR A 755 10.65 38.78 14.73
C TYR A 755 9.53 38.21 13.89
N SER A 756 9.91 37.45 12.86
CA SER A 756 8.97 36.80 11.93
C SER A 756 9.24 35.30 11.84
N ALA A 757 8.18 34.52 11.64
CA ALA A 757 8.25 33.09 11.38
C ALA A 757 7.01 32.62 10.63
N GLU A 758 7.17 31.57 9.82
CA GLU A 758 6.08 30.89 9.16
C GLU A 758 5.38 29.94 10.13
N ILE A 759 4.07 30.09 10.24
CA ILE A 759 3.18 29.16 10.97
C ILE A 759 2.40 28.36 9.99
N ILE A 760 2.37 27.04 10.20
CA ILE A 760 1.62 26.10 9.39
C ILE A 760 0.66 25.34 10.31
N ASN A 761 -0.63 25.48 10.06
CA ASN A 761 -1.69 24.80 10.76
C ASN A 761 -2.33 23.77 9.84
N HIS A 762 -2.61 22.60 10.40
CA HIS A 762 -3.36 21.55 9.71
C HIS A 762 -4.62 21.23 10.50
N TYR A 763 -5.77 21.24 9.81
CA TYR A 763 -7.06 20.93 10.40
C TYR A 763 -7.72 19.80 9.62
N GLU A 764 -8.38 18.91 10.32
CA GLU A 764 -9.14 17.82 9.76
C GLU A 764 -10.56 17.81 10.32
N ILE A 765 -11.55 17.83 9.43
CA ILE A 765 -12.96 17.80 9.76
C ILE A 765 -13.54 16.47 9.27
N LYS A 766 -14.15 15.71 10.18
CA LYS A 766 -14.72 14.37 9.94
C LYS A 766 -16.20 14.34 10.30
N SER A 767 -16.97 13.57 9.57
CA SER A 767 -18.31 13.18 9.98
C SER A 767 -18.24 11.90 10.79
N ARG A 768 -18.85 11.87 11.96
CA ARG A 768 -19.06 10.67 12.79
C ARG A 768 -20.45 10.07 12.60
N GLY A 769 -21.40 10.86 12.13
CA GLY A 769 -22.72 10.37 11.78
C GLY A 769 -22.72 9.68 10.42
N PRO A 770 -23.61 8.74 10.19
CA PRO A 770 -23.65 7.98 8.94
C PRO A 770 -24.22 8.76 7.76
N SER A 771 -24.96 9.86 8.00
CA SER A 771 -25.68 10.57 6.93
C SER A 771 -24.79 11.60 6.22
N VAL A 772 -24.99 11.74 4.91
CA VAL A 772 -24.34 12.79 4.09
C VAL A 772 -24.94 14.15 4.46
N ILE A 773 -24.11 15.17 4.55
CA ILE A 773 -24.53 16.55 4.74
C ILE A 773 -24.53 17.22 3.37
N GLU A 774 -25.68 17.62 2.87
CA GLU A 774 -25.83 18.21 1.54
C GLU A 774 -25.06 19.50 1.36
N GLN A 775 -25.08 20.37 2.38
CA GLN A 775 -24.28 21.59 2.38
C GLN A 775 -23.71 21.84 3.77
N LEU A 776 -22.39 21.70 3.89
CA LEU A 776 -21.62 22.13 5.05
C LEU A 776 -20.80 23.34 4.66
N THR A 777 -21.00 24.45 5.37
CA THR A 777 -20.17 25.65 5.22
C THR A 777 -19.27 25.79 6.42
N LEU A 778 -17.97 25.87 6.17
CA LEU A 778 -16.93 26.08 7.15
C LEU A 778 -16.43 27.51 7.04
N SER A 779 -16.49 28.27 8.14
CA SER A 779 -15.98 29.62 8.23
C SER A 779 -14.85 29.69 9.24
N PHE A 780 -13.63 29.89 8.76
CA PHE A 780 -12.44 30.08 9.59
C PHE A 780 -12.18 31.56 9.82
N TYR A 781 -11.99 31.92 11.09
CA TYR A 781 -11.66 33.27 11.50
C TYR A 781 -10.21 33.33 11.95
N ILE A 782 -9.39 34.12 11.24
CA ILE A 782 -7.96 34.22 11.44
C ILE A 782 -7.59 35.65 11.87
N PRO A 783 -7.01 35.85 13.07
CA PRO A 783 -6.52 37.16 13.51
C PRO A 783 -5.38 37.66 12.60
N VAL A 784 -5.49 38.86 12.03
CA VAL A 784 -4.48 39.41 11.12
C VAL A 784 -3.86 40.70 11.59
N ALA A 785 -4.54 41.45 12.47
CA ALA A 785 -4.02 42.67 13.06
C ALA A 785 -4.70 42.95 14.39
N TYR A 786 -4.11 43.82 15.20
CA TYR A 786 -4.73 44.31 16.41
C TYR A 786 -4.74 45.84 16.47
N LYS A 787 -5.70 46.40 17.30
CA LYS A 787 -5.77 47.81 17.60
C LYS A 787 -4.97 48.13 18.84
N ALA A 788 -3.99 49.03 18.77
CA ALA A 788 -3.18 49.40 19.92
C ALA A 788 -4.04 50.20 20.92
N VAL A 789 -3.93 49.86 22.22
CA VAL A 789 -4.83 50.40 23.29
C VAL A 789 -4.75 51.91 23.42
N ASP A 790 -3.60 52.55 23.09
CA ASP A 790 -3.38 53.99 23.27
C ASP A 790 -3.35 54.82 21.96
N SER A 791 -3.68 54.19 20.85
CA SER A 791 -3.67 54.83 19.53
C SER A 791 -4.72 54.23 18.60
N THR A 792 -5.20 55.02 17.64
CA THR A 792 -6.05 54.53 16.56
C THR A 792 -5.27 53.68 15.54
N ALA A 793 -4.04 53.37 15.82
CA ALA A 793 -3.18 52.62 14.92
C ALA A 793 -3.51 51.11 14.90
N VAL A 794 -3.65 50.58 13.70
CA VAL A 794 -3.81 49.13 13.44
C VAL A 794 -2.45 48.56 13.14
N VAL A 795 -1.99 47.62 13.97
CA VAL A 795 -0.71 46.94 13.84
C VAL A 795 -0.95 45.56 13.24
N PRO A 796 -0.39 45.26 12.05
CA PRO A 796 -0.50 43.94 11.48
C PRO A 796 0.32 42.92 12.32
N ILE A 797 -0.20 41.72 12.49
CA ILE A 797 0.46 40.58 13.17
C ILE A 797 0.74 39.45 12.21
N ILE A 798 0.07 39.45 11.06
CA ILE A 798 0.28 38.48 9.97
C ILE A 798 0.52 39.25 8.67
N ASN A 799 1.47 38.79 7.91
CA ASN A 799 1.67 39.29 6.56
C ASN A 799 0.56 38.74 5.66
N LYS A 800 -0.41 39.60 5.27
CA LYS A 800 -1.56 39.18 4.47
C LYS A 800 -1.17 38.58 3.10
N SER A 801 -0.02 38.95 2.55
CA SER A 801 0.46 38.42 1.26
C SER A 801 1.05 37.00 1.37
N SER A 802 1.43 36.56 2.57
CA SER A 802 1.92 35.21 2.84
C SER A 802 0.81 34.23 3.22
N LEU A 803 -0.41 34.73 3.49
CA LEU A 803 -1.54 33.88 3.86
C LEU A 803 -1.92 32.95 2.71
N ASN A 804 -1.71 31.66 2.91
CA ASN A 804 -2.06 30.63 1.96
C ASN A 804 -2.98 29.60 2.64
N ILE A 805 -4.19 29.48 2.12
CA ILE A 805 -5.21 28.58 2.65
C ILE A 805 -5.56 27.57 1.57
N GLN A 806 -5.36 26.30 1.84
CA GLN A 806 -5.64 25.20 0.91
C GLN A 806 -6.56 24.19 1.58
N ALA A 807 -7.75 24.01 1.00
CA ALA A 807 -8.67 22.97 1.40
C ALA A 807 -8.61 21.80 0.42
N THR A 808 -8.48 20.60 0.94
CA THR A 808 -8.53 19.37 0.17
C THR A 808 -9.71 18.53 0.66
N TYR A 809 -10.58 18.19 -0.27
CA TYR A 809 -11.69 17.29 -0.02
C TYR A 809 -11.87 16.34 -1.21
N ASP A 810 -12.05 15.06 -0.95
CA ASP A 810 -12.12 14.02 -1.98
C ASP A 810 -10.93 14.06 -2.96
N SER A 811 -9.73 14.26 -2.41
CA SER A 811 -8.45 14.35 -3.18
C SER A 811 -8.38 15.52 -4.19
N ARG A 812 -9.27 16.50 -4.07
CA ARG A 812 -9.30 17.71 -4.92
C ARG A 812 -9.12 18.96 -4.07
N LEU A 813 -8.49 19.96 -4.64
CA LEU A 813 -8.44 21.29 -4.05
C LEU A 813 -9.78 21.98 -4.26
N TRP A 814 -10.34 22.52 -3.18
CA TRP A 814 -11.61 23.25 -3.19
C TRP A 814 -11.38 24.76 -3.07
N PRO A 815 -12.15 25.57 -3.78
CA PRO A 815 -12.01 27.01 -3.72
C PRO A 815 -12.48 27.57 -2.37
N ILE A 816 -11.68 28.48 -1.80
CA ILE A 816 -11.97 29.17 -0.56
C ILE A 816 -12.25 30.64 -0.87
N LYS A 817 -13.31 31.18 -0.29
CA LYS A 817 -13.66 32.60 -0.40
C LYS A 817 -13.15 33.36 0.82
N LEU A 818 -12.36 34.40 0.61
CA LEU A 818 -11.83 35.26 1.66
C LEU A 818 -12.66 36.53 1.80
N PHE A 819 -12.98 36.88 3.05
CA PHE A 819 -13.75 38.08 3.41
C PHE A 819 -12.95 38.92 4.41
N ASP A 820 -12.97 40.22 4.26
CA ASP A 820 -12.40 41.14 5.22
C ASP A 820 -13.24 41.25 6.49
N HIS A 821 -12.79 42.05 7.48
CA HIS A 821 -13.47 42.29 8.75
C HIS A 821 -14.82 43.06 8.60
N LYS A 822 -15.12 43.60 7.40
CA LYS A 822 -16.38 44.25 7.06
C LYS A 822 -17.29 43.36 6.25
N GLY A 823 -16.83 42.14 5.91
CA GLY A 823 -17.63 41.18 5.14
C GLY A 823 -17.53 41.35 3.61
N PHE A 824 -16.61 42.18 3.11
CA PHE A 824 -16.36 42.31 1.66
C PHE A 824 -15.45 41.20 1.15
N SER A 825 -15.80 40.59 0.01
CA SER A 825 -14.96 39.59 -0.65
C SER A 825 -13.68 40.21 -1.15
N MET A 826 -12.54 39.57 -0.91
CA MET A 826 -11.21 40.01 -1.34
C MET A 826 -10.87 39.62 -2.79
N GLU A 827 -11.75 38.90 -3.50
CA GLU A 827 -11.60 38.59 -4.92
C GLU A 827 -12.28 39.63 -5.79
N ASN A 828 -11.47 40.45 -6.53
CA ASN A 828 -11.80 41.33 -7.66
C ASN A 828 -12.87 42.45 -7.41
N SER A 829 -12.34 43.61 -7.21
CA SER A 829 -13.04 44.87 -7.46
C SER A 829 -13.32 45.05 -8.95
N THR A 830 -14.44 44.53 -9.47
CA THR A 830 -15.20 45.04 -10.61
C THR A 830 -16.57 44.39 -10.63
N GLN A 831 -17.55 45.27 -10.44
CA GLN A 831 -19.02 45.18 -10.74
C GLN A 831 -19.97 44.76 -9.62
N SER A 832 -20.73 45.80 -9.33
CA SER A 832 -22.14 45.94 -8.97
C SER A 832 -22.67 45.42 -7.65
N GLU A 833 -23.05 46.43 -6.87
CA GLU A 833 -23.96 46.39 -5.75
C GLU A 833 -25.26 45.61 -6.10
N GLN A 834 -25.52 44.58 -5.31
CA GLN A 834 -26.89 44.18 -5.02
C GLN A 834 -27.01 43.93 -3.52
N ASP A 835 -27.94 44.69 -2.94
CA ASP A 835 -28.33 44.70 -1.55
C ASP A 835 -28.58 43.27 -1.02
N TYR A 836 -27.86 42.93 0.03
CA TYR A 836 -28.28 41.89 0.97
C TYR A 836 -28.32 42.49 2.37
N ASP A 837 -29.52 42.52 2.93
CA ASP A 837 -29.79 42.92 4.30
C ASP A 837 -28.92 42.15 5.30
N PRO A 838 -28.36 42.84 6.30
CA PRO A 838 -27.59 42.15 7.37
C PRO A 838 -28.57 41.41 8.26
N VAL A 839 -28.54 40.10 8.20
CA VAL A 839 -29.22 39.22 9.14
C VAL A 839 -28.59 39.41 10.53
N THR A 840 -29.28 40.13 11.36
CA THR A 840 -29.01 40.29 12.77
C THR A 840 -29.22 38.94 13.44
N ILE A 841 -28.12 38.24 13.73
CA ILE A 841 -28.14 36.97 14.50
C ILE A 841 -28.46 37.28 15.94
N ARG A 842 -29.75 37.03 16.31
CA ARG A 842 -30.15 36.99 17.74
C ARG A 842 -29.61 35.75 18.39
N HIS A 843 -28.72 35.94 19.33
CA HIS A 843 -28.26 34.86 20.24
C HIS A 843 -29.45 34.29 21.00
N ARG A 844 -29.83 33.05 20.69
CA ARG A 844 -30.65 32.23 21.57
C ARG A 844 -29.70 31.34 22.36
N ARG A 845 -29.63 31.62 23.68
CA ARG A 845 -28.98 30.73 24.66
C ARG A 845 -29.86 29.49 24.77
N ASP A 846 -29.35 28.35 24.26
CA ASP A 846 -29.82 27.05 24.73
C ASP A 846 -28.71 26.41 25.54
N LEU A 847 -28.97 26.42 26.83
CA LEU A 847 -28.25 25.58 27.79
C LEU A 847 -28.74 24.15 27.60
N ASN A 848 -27.83 23.26 27.14
CA ASN A 848 -27.79 21.90 27.65
C ASN A 848 -26.40 21.31 27.41
N GLY A 849 -25.81 20.91 28.50
CA GLY A 849 -24.47 20.53 28.77
C GLY A 849 -23.83 19.50 27.84
N LEU A 850 -22.70 19.90 27.32
CA LEU A 850 -21.56 19.02 27.11
C LEU A 850 -20.34 19.83 27.48
N THR A 851 -19.63 19.35 28.47
CA THR A 851 -18.43 19.92 29.05
C THR A 851 -17.42 20.20 27.95
N SER A 852 -17.18 21.48 27.71
CA SER A 852 -16.04 21.93 26.92
C SER A 852 -14.79 21.70 27.75
N ASP A 853 -13.92 20.80 27.35
CA ASP A 853 -12.52 20.80 27.77
C ASP A 853 -11.91 22.13 27.32
N GLN A 854 -11.86 23.07 28.27
CA GLN A 854 -10.98 24.24 28.17
C GLN A 854 -9.58 23.69 28.30
N GLU A 855 -8.85 23.55 27.20
CA GLU A 855 -7.39 23.51 27.26
C GLU A 855 -6.95 24.83 27.88
N GLN A 856 -6.54 24.78 29.10
CA GLN A 856 -5.93 25.87 29.87
C GLN A 856 -4.61 26.20 29.13
N ILE A 857 -4.51 27.45 28.64
CA ILE A 857 -3.25 27.98 28.14
C ILE A 857 -2.32 28.09 29.34
N ASP A 858 -1.34 27.23 29.46
CA ASP A 858 -0.41 27.10 30.58
C ASP A 858 0.72 28.16 30.51
N LEU A 859 0.38 29.36 30.03
CA LEU A 859 1.32 30.48 29.88
C LEU A 859 1.05 31.56 30.95
N PRO A 860 2.10 32.31 31.42
CA PRO A 860 1.96 33.30 32.45
C PRO A 860 1.09 34.50 32.00
N VAL A 861 -0.09 34.67 32.58
CA VAL A 861 -1.15 35.61 32.13
C VAL A 861 -0.66 37.06 32.01
N ASN A 862 0.28 37.52 32.84
CA ASN A 862 0.83 38.88 32.85
C ASN A 862 1.94 39.10 31.78
N ARG A 863 2.31 38.08 30.99
CA ARG A 863 3.36 38.14 29.96
C ARG A 863 2.86 37.59 28.62
N THR A 864 1.53 37.37 28.51
CA THR A 864 0.89 36.73 27.36
C THR A 864 -0.15 37.64 26.72
N ILE A 865 -0.11 37.84 25.41
CA ILE A 865 -1.18 38.47 24.63
C ILE A 865 -1.88 37.39 23.80
N VAL A 866 -3.23 37.41 23.89
CA VAL A 866 -4.07 36.48 23.11
C VAL A 866 -4.82 37.26 22.03
N PHE A 867 -4.57 36.91 20.76
CA PHE A 867 -5.31 37.44 19.62
C PHE A 867 -6.47 36.49 19.30
N ASN A 868 -7.69 36.96 19.50
CA ASN A 868 -8.92 36.18 19.37
C ASN A 868 -9.96 36.96 18.56
N CYS A 869 -10.56 36.32 17.59
CA CYS A 869 -11.59 36.93 16.74
C CYS A 869 -12.94 37.19 17.45
N GLN A 870 -13.12 36.69 18.64
CA GLN A 870 -14.30 36.99 19.47
C GLN A 870 -14.17 38.36 20.13
N ASP A 871 -12.95 38.89 20.29
CA ASP A 871 -12.69 40.25 20.78
C ASP A 871 -12.48 41.23 19.60
N THR A 872 -13.58 41.67 19.01
CA THR A 872 -13.60 42.61 17.87
C THR A 872 -13.09 44.01 18.21
N ASN A 873 -13.00 44.36 19.49
CA ASN A 873 -12.47 45.65 19.92
C ASN A 873 -10.95 45.70 19.82
N MET A 874 -10.28 44.60 20.06
CA MET A 874 -8.84 44.50 20.08
C MET A 874 -8.27 43.82 18.83
N THR A 875 -8.95 42.85 18.24
CA THR A 875 -8.43 42.02 17.14
C THR A 875 -9.20 42.24 15.86
N ILE A 876 -8.48 42.32 14.75
CA ILE A 876 -9.03 42.37 13.37
C ILE A 876 -8.79 41.03 12.71
N CYS A 877 -9.83 40.42 12.18
CA CYS A 877 -9.79 39.08 11.60
C CYS A 877 -10.20 39.05 10.13
N LEU A 878 -9.66 38.07 9.42
CA LEU A 878 -10.15 37.61 8.12
C LEU A 878 -11.06 36.41 8.30
N ARG A 879 -12.05 36.23 7.43
CA ARG A 879 -12.90 35.05 7.35
C ARG A 879 -12.66 34.33 6.04
N ALA A 880 -12.43 33.03 6.13
CA ALA A 880 -12.28 32.12 5.00
C ALA A 880 -13.43 31.13 4.98
N ASP A 881 -14.24 31.15 3.92
CA ASP A 881 -15.42 30.31 3.77
C ASP A 881 -15.20 29.21 2.72
N LEU A 882 -15.55 27.98 3.11
CA LEU A 882 -15.60 26.81 2.26
C LEU A 882 -16.97 26.15 2.35
N SER A 883 -17.60 25.85 1.20
CA SER A 883 -18.89 25.13 1.18
C SER A 883 -18.76 23.85 0.36
N VAL A 884 -19.13 22.71 0.95
CA VAL A 884 -19.05 21.39 0.32
C VAL A 884 -20.26 20.52 0.66
N GLN A 885 -20.56 19.54 -0.20
CA GLN A 885 -21.38 18.40 0.16
C GLN A 885 -20.48 17.43 0.95
N PHE A 886 -20.79 17.20 2.22
CA PHE A 886 -19.89 16.50 3.11
C PHE A 886 -20.33 15.05 3.38
N ARG A 887 -19.48 14.10 3.03
CA ARG A 887 -19.72 12.67 3.17
C ARG A 887 -19.01 12.09 4.39
N PRO A 888 -19.62 11.10 5.08
CA PRO A 888 -19.05 10.50 6.29
C PRO A 888 -17.67 9.84 6.11
N ASP A 889 -17.43 9.27 4.93
CA ASP A 889 -16.24 8.51 4.59
C ASP A 889 -15.06 9.39 4.13
N LYS A 890 -15.25 10.70 3.98
CA LYS A 890 -14.25 11.60 3.41
C LYS A 890 -13.99 12.80 4.31
N PRO A 891 -12.81 12.89 4.93
CA PRO A 891 -12.46 14.05 5.73
C PRO A 891 -12.17 15.27 4.83
N ILE A 892 -12.45 16.45 5.35
CA ILE A 892 -11.94 17.71 4.79
C ILE A 892 -10.63 18.01 5.49
N SER A 893 -9.56 18.15 4.71
CA SER A 893 -8.25 18.55 5.20
C SER A 893 -7.97 19.99 4.78
N LEU A 894 -7.62 20.82 5.74
CA LEU A 894 -7.32 22.23 5.54
C LEU A 894 -5.92 22.56 6.03
N ASN A 895 -5.12 23.13 5.17
CA ASN A 895 -3.79 23.64 5.49
C ASN A 895 -3.83 25.17 5.42
N ILE A 896 -3.46 25.82 6.52
CA ILE A 896 -3.37 27.28 6.61
C ILE A 896 -1.93 27.62 6.96
N SER A 897 -1.23 28.32 6.07
CA SER A 897 0.10 28.83 6.34
C SER A 897 0.14 30.35 6.19
N PHE A 898 0.87 30.99 7.08
CA PHE A 898 1.04 32.45 7.10
C PHE A 898 2.33 32.83 7.86
N ASP A 899 2.92 33.95 7.46
CA ASP A 899 4.03 34.54 8.20
C ASP A 899 3.50 35.46 9.29
N VAL A 900 3.86 35.15 10.51
CA VAL A 900 3.66 36.06 11.65
C VAL A 900 4.83 37.02 11.70
N ASP A 901 4.56 38.32 11.82
CA ASP A 901 5.55 39.37 12.05
C ASP A 901 5.19 40.18 13.29
N LEU A 902 5.96 40.00 14.35
CA LEU A 902 5.82 40.72 15.60
C LEU A 902 6.84 41.85 15.77
N SER A 903 7.51 42.27 14.69
CA SER A 903 8.57 43.30 14.72
C SER A 903 8.03 44.67 15.10
N GLU A 904 6.80 44.99 14.71
CA GLU A 904 6.12 46.26 15.04
C GLU A 904 5.37 46.24 16.38
N VAL A 905 5.26 45.07 17.01
CA VAL A 905 4.60 44.92 18.31
C VAL A 905 5.53 45.41 19.41
N LYS A 906 5.39 46.70 19.81
CA LYS A 906 6.19 47.37 20.86
C LYS A 906 5.58 47.08 22.24
N ARG A 907 5.65 45.86 22.76
CA ARG A 907 5.17 45.49 24.04
C ARG A 907 6.21 44.62 24.78
N ALA A 908 6.15 44.65 26.10
CA ALA A 908 7.05 43.92 26.99
C ALA A 908 6.67 42.45 27.20
N GLU A 909 5.56 42.02 26.60
CA GLU A 909 5.11 40.62 26.63
C GLU A 909 6.01 39.71 25.79
N GLU A 910 6.23 38.52 26.30
CA GLU A 910 7.11 37.50 25.69
C GLU A 910 6.33 36.42 24.95
N TYR A 911 5.07 36.21 25.34
CA TYR A 911 4.23 35.17 24.75
C TYR A 911 3.08 35.78 23.94
N PHE A 912 2.89 35.27 22.73
CA PHE A 912 1.83 35.68 21.83
C PHE A 912 1.05 34.44 21.42
N VAL A 913 -0.25 34.49 21.56
CA VAL A 913 -1.14 33.37 21.24
C VAL A 913 -2.11 33.80 20.16
N ILE A 914 -2.14 33.09 19.04
CA ILE A 914 -3.08 33.32 17.95
C ILE A 914 -4.13 32.22 17.96
N LEU A 915 -5.39 32.60 18.21
CA LEU A 915 -6.52 31.67 18.21
C LEU A 915 -7.24 31.71 16.87
N THR A 916 -7.33 30.58 16.21
CA THR A 916 -8.15 30.41 14.99
C THR A 916 -9.47 29.77 15.38
N ASP A 917 -10.59 30.46 15.11
CA ASP A 917 -11.92 29.95 15.38
C ASP A 917 -12.53 29.33 14.12
N LEU A 918 -13.21 28.20 14.27
CA LEU A 918 -14.00 27.57 13.21
C LEU A 918 -15.47 27.60 13.57
N GLN A 919 -16.26 28.11 12.64
CA GLN A 919 -17.71 28.01 12.68
C GLN A 919 -18.18 27.07 11.58
N LEU A 920 -18.97 26.08 11.95
CA LEU A 920 -19.58 25.11 11.06
C LEU A 920 -21.06 25.44 10.92
N LEU A 921 -21.51 25.71 9.71
CA LEU A 921 -22.93 25.89 9.38
C LEU A 921 -23.39 24.70 8.55
N LYS A 922 -24.20 23.85 9.11
CA LYS A 922 -24.97 22.83 8.39
C LYS A 922 -26.27 23.41 7.91
N LYS A 923 -26.53 23.29 6.61
CA LYS A 923 -27.84 23.54 6.02
C LYS A 923 -28.45 22.18 5.68
N GLY A 924 -29.54 21.83 6.37
CA GLY A 924 -30.31 20.61 6.14
C GLY A 924 -31.55 20.89 5.27
N ASP A 925 -32.13 19.83 4.72
CA ASP A 925 -33.45 19.82 4.12
C ASP A 925 -34.35 18.94 5.01
N PRO A 926 -35.39 19.46 5.65
CA PRO A 926 -35.96 20.83 5.57
C PRO A 926 -35.10 21.86 6.33
N ALA A 927 -35.29 23.14 5.99
CA ALA A 927 -34.56 24.29 6.55
C ALA A 927 -34.59 24.36 8.10
N SER A 928 -35.52 23.66 8.77
CA SER A 928 -35.59 23.49 10.22
C SER A 928 -34.43 22.73 10.84
N SER A 929 -33.63 22.00 10.06
CA SER A 929 -32.47 21.24 10.53
C SER A 929 -31.14 22.01 10.44
N THR A 930 -31.17 23.31 10.13
CA THR A 930 -29.99 24.18 10.09
C THR A 930 -29.47 24.47 11.50
N PHE A 931 -28.17 24.18 11.73
CA PHE A 931 -27.52 24.48 13.01
C PHE A 931 -26.11 25.00 12.84
N VAL A 932 -25.60 25.70 13.86
CA VAL A 932 -24.28 26.29 13.92
C VAL A 932 -23.50 25.65 15.05
N ILE A 933 -22.30 25.13 14.76
CA ILE A 933 -21.37 24.61 15.75
C ILE A 933 -20.09 25.46 15.73
N ASN A 934 -19.69 25.98 16.87
CA ASN A 934 -18.41 26.67 17.04
C ASN A 934 -17.38 25.68 17.60
N ARG A 935 -16.21 25.60 16.99
CA ARG A 935 -15.07 24.80 17.45
C ARG A 935 -13.85 25.68 17.67
N LYS A 936 -13.11 25.40 18.74
CA LYS A 936 -11.83 26.02 19.05
C LYS A 936 -10.73 24.97 18.88
N PHE A 937 -9.62 25.39 18.32
CA PHE A 937 -8.47 24.53 18.09
C PHE A 937 -7.33 24.87 19.05
N LYS A 938 -6.31 24.01 19.08
CA LYS A 938 -5.08 24.25 19.81
C LYS A 938 -4.49 25.60 19.39
N PRO A 939 -4.17 26.50 20.33
CA PRO A 939 -3.65 27.83 20.02
C PRO A 939 -2.27 27.77 19.36
N ASN A 940 -1.98 28.73 18.50
CA ASN A 940 -0.61 28.94 17.98
C ASN A 940 0.16 29.75 19.04
N GLU A 941 1.13 29.12 19.71
CA GLU A 941 1.97 29.72 20.74
C GLU A 941 3.28 30.21 20.14
N ILE A 942 3.61 31.48 20.35
CA ILE A 942 4.80 32.13 19.86
C ILE A 942 5.55 32.74 21.03
N PHE A 943 6.80 32.38 21.21
CA PHE A 943 7.71 32.95 22.19
C PHE A 943 8.69 33.91 21.54
N LYS A 944 8.63 35.18 21.92
CA LYS A 944 9.56 36.24 21.48
C LYS A 944 10.65 36.40 22.53
N HIS A 945 11.87 36.01 22.19
CA HIS A 945 13.02 36.19 23.08
C HIS A 945 13.47 37.65 23.07
N LEU A 946 13.24 38.34 24.17
CA LEU A 946 13.77 39.69 24.35
C LEU A 946 15.24 39.55 24.75
N GLU A 947 16.16 39.90 23.86
CA GLU A 947 17.57 39.97 24.18
C GLU A 947 17.78 41.07 25.23
N PRO A 948 18.35 40.76 26.41
CA PRO A 948 18.74 41.80 27.37
C PRO A 948 19.80 42.66 26.68
N GLU A 949 19.57 43.94 26.58
CA GLU A 949 20.60 44.92 26.15
C GLU A 949 21.81 44.75 27.04
N LEU A 950 22.79 44.01 26.64
CA LEU A 950 24.07 43.91 27.34
C LEU A 950 24.77 45.26 27.19
N PRO A 951 25.04 45.99 28.24
CA PRO A 951 25.69 47.26 28.15
C PRO A 951 27.05 47.08 27.47
N VAL A 952 27.31 47.89 26.42
CA VAL A 952 28.48 47.80 25.54
C VAL A 952 29.84 47.84 26.28
N TRP A 953 29.84 48.37 27.48
CA TRP A 953 31.05 48.42 28.33
C TRP A 953 31.46 47.02 28.87
N ASN A 954 30.57 46.07 29.01
CA ASN A 954 30.89 44.67 29.40
C ASN A 954 31.61 43.91 28.28
N ILE A 955 31.26 44.20 27.01
CA ILE A 955 31.95 43.65 25.85
C ILE A 955 33.35 44.23 25.73
N SER A 956 33.46 45.52 25.97
CA SER A 956 34.77 46.21 25.93
C SER A 956 35.72 45.71 27.03
N LEU A 957 35.24 45.50 28.25
CA LEU A 957 36.03 44.95 29.36
C LEU A 957 36.49 43.52 29.12
N SER A 958 35.63 42.66 28.56
CA SER A 958 35.98 41.28 28.26
C SER A 958 36.99 41.20 27.07
N LEU A 959 36.92 42.14 26.12
CA LEU A 959 37.88 42.19 25.01
C LEU A 959 39.27 42.66 25.50
N ILE A 960 39.32 43.64 26.38
CA ILE A 960 40.57 44.12 26.99
C ILE A 960 41.18 43.03 27.87
N GLY A 961 40.36 42.34 28.68
CA GLY A 961 40.81 41.23 29.49
C GLY A 961 41.34 40.06 28.66
N GLY A 962 40.70 39.73 27.57
CA GLY A 962 41.12 38.70 26.62
C GLY A 962 42.47 39.02 25.95
N LEU A 963 42.67 40.31 25.55
CA LEU A 963 43.90 40.74 24.92
C LEU A 963 45.07 40.76 25.94
N LEU A 964 44.82 41.14 27.20
CA LEU A 964 45.82 41.07 28.26
C LEU A 964 46.23 39.64 28.54
N LEU A 965 45.28 38.72 28.66
CA LEU A 965 45.56 37.31 28.84
C LEU A 965 46.35 36.70 27.66
N LEU A 966 45.98 37.05 26.46
CA LEU A 966 46.67 36.61 25.23
C LEU A 966 48.12 37.16 25.21
N SER A 967 48.35 38.40 25.64
CA SER A 967 49.67 39.01 25.73
C SER A 967 50.56 38.30 26.76
N VAL A 968 49.98 37.94 27.91
CA VAL A 968 50.67 37.19 28.96
C VAL A 968 51.04 35.78 28.46
N ILE A 969 50.10 35.09 27.80
CA ILE A 969 50.34 33.74 27.25
C ILE A 969 51.39 33.82 26.15
N THR A 970 51.31 34.82 25.25
CA THR A 970 52.26 35.00 24.19
C THR A 970 53.67 35.32 24.73
N TYR A 971 53.76 36.13 25.78
CA TYR A 971 55.02 36.42 26.49
C TYR A 971 55.58 35.17 27.16
N ALA A 972 54.73 34.37 27.81
CA ALA A 972 55.15 33.12 28.41
C ALA A 972 55.64 32.09 27.38
N LEU A 973 54.93 31.96 26.26
CA LEU A 973 55.32 31.12 25.13
C LEU A 973 56.61 31.61 24.47
N TYR A 974 56.81 32.95 24.40
CA TYR A 974 58.08 33.55 23.90
C TYR A 974 59.25 33.24 24.85
N LYS A 975 59.04 33.35 26.16
CA LYS A 975 60.05 32.98 27.18
C LYS A 975 60.37 31.47 27.21
N LEU A 976 59.36 30.61 26.96
CA LEU A 976 59.52 29.18 26.85
C LEU A 976 60.13 28.70 25.52
N GLY A 977 60.43 29.63 24.61
CA GLY A 977 61.09 29.30 23.33
C GLY A 977 60.21 28.63 22.29
N PHE A 978 58.87 28.68 22.47
CA PHE A 978 57.90 28.00 21.62
C PHE A 978 57.93 28.48 20.15
N PHE A 979 58.41 29.75 19.90
CA PHE A 979 58.51 30.32 18.57
C PHE A 979 59.88 30.11 17.92
N LYS A 980 60.78 29.34 18.53
CA LYS A 980 62.05 28.95 17.87
C LYS A 980 61.85 27.70 17.06
N ARG A 981 61.35 27.86 15.82
CA ARG A 981 61.25 26.78 14.84
C ARG A 981 62.58 26.62 14.05
N THR A 982 63.55 25.97 14.66
CA THR A 982 64.84 25.65 14.01
C THR A 982 64.68 24.64 12.86
N LYS A 983 63.69 23.72 12.91
CA LYS A 983 63.50 22.70 11.88
C LYS A 983 62.83 23.24 10.59
N ARG A 984 62.12 24.36 10.60
CA ARG A 984 61.48 24.87 9.38
C ARG A 984 62.47 25.67 8.51
N ASP A 985 63.47 26.28 9.12
CA ASP A 985 64.52 26.98 8.37
C ASP A 985 65.51 26.03 7.72
N GLU A 986 65.73 24.87 8.32
CA GLU A 986 66.53 23.76 7.75
C GLU A 986 65.82 23.10 6.54
N LEU A 987 64.50 22.88 6.63
CA LEU A 987 63.66 22.36 5.52
C LEU A 987 63.60 23.36 4.34
N ASN A 988 63.44 24.66 4.61
CA ASN A 988 63.47 25.70 3.60
C ASN A 988 64.86 25.92 2.95
N ARG A 989 65.94 25.60 3.66
CA ARG A 989 67.30 25.54 3.08
C ARG A 989 67.46 24.34 2.15
N LEU A 990 66.95 23.19 2.52
CA LEU A 990 66.99 22.00 1.68
C LEU A 990 66.10 22.14 0.41
N ILE A 991 64.96 22.75 0.52
CA ILE A 991 64.07 23.04 -0.62
C ILE A 991 64.73 24.07 -1.58
N ARG A 992 65.45 25.06 -1.07
CA ARG A 992 66.18 26.02 -1.90
C ARG A 992 67.45 25.43 -2.54
N GLN A 993 68.02 24.36 -2.00
CA GLN A 993 69.15 23.63 -2.62
C GLN A 993 68.68 22.67 -3.72
N SER A 994 67.48 22.09 -3.62
CA SER A 994 66.94 21.24 -4.68
C SER A 994 66.43 21.97 -5.91
N TYR A 995 66.10 23.26 -5.79
CA TYR A 995 65.70 24.13 -6.94
C TYR A 995 66.86 24.78 -7.71
N ARG A 996 68.13 24.43 -7.35
CA ARG A 996 69.34 24.98 -8.03
C ARG A 996 70.08 23.98 -8.91
N GLN A 997 69.57 22.78 -9.06
CA GLN A 997 70.10 21.80 -9.98
C GLN A 997 68.98 21.31 -10.91
N GLU A 998 68.75 22.03 -11.99
CA GLU A 998 68.27 21.58 -13.28
C GLU A 998 67.68 22.78 -14.05
N VAL A 999 68.54 23.50 -14.72
CA VAL A 999 68.21 24.19 -15.96
C VAL A 999 69.47 24.11 -16.83
N PRO A 1000 69.45 23.47 -17.96
CA PRO A 1000 70.21 23.90 -19.11
C PRO A 1000 69.36 24.77 -20.04
N ALA A 1001 70.06 25.76 -20.54
CA ALA A 1001 69.65 26.81 -21.47
C ALA A 1001 69.26 26.29 -22.85
N GLU A 1002 68.49 27.09 -23.52
CA GLU A 1002 68.62 27.57 -24.91
C GLU A 1002 67.29 27.91 -25.50
N LEU A 1003 67.03 29.00 -25.90
CA LEU A 1003 67.32 29.92 -26.96
C LEU A 1003 66.04 30.56 -27.54
N ASP A 1004 66.07 31.83 -27.60
CA ASP A 1004 65.63 32.80 -28.63
C ASP A 1004 64.17 33.03 -28.93
N ALA A 1005 63.84 34.22 -28.64
CA ALA A 1005 63.73 35.46 -29.43
C ALA A 1005 62.36 35.73 -30.07
N ASP A 1006 61.98 36.92 -29.84
CA ASP A 1006 61.23 37.89 -30.67
C ASP A 1006 59.71 38.02 -30.52
N SER A 1007 59.43 39.13 -29.94
CA SER A 1007 58.83 40.33 -30.49
C SER A 1007 57.33 40.57 -30.26
N LEU A 1008 57.20 41.72 -29.68
CA LEU A 1008 56.29 42.85 -30.00
C LEU A 1008 54.84 42.77 -29.64
N SER A 1009 54.52 43.55 -28.71
CA SER A 1009 53.80 44.83 -28.69
C SER A 1009 52.34 44.78 -28.28
N SER A 1010 52.10 45.55 -27.24
CA SER A 1010 51.07 46.56 -27.06
C SER A 1010 49.61 46.13 -27.16
N ASP A 1011 48.76 46.45 -26.32
CA ASP A 1011 48.30 47.64 -25.69
C ASP A 1011 47.14 47.41 -24.74
N ASN A 1012 47.21 48.13 -23.66
CA ASN A 1012 46.16 48.87 -22.95
C ASN A 1012 44.69 48.48 -22.99
N SER A 1013 44.14 48.29 -21.83
CA SER A 1013 43.03 49.00 -21.13
C SER A 1013 42.26 48.04 -20.31
N GLY A 1014 42.27 48.04 -19.05
CA GLY A 1014 41.72 48.99 -18.12
C GLY A 1014 40.23 48.90 -17.98
N GLN A 1015 39.79 48.07 -17.00
CA GLN A 1015 38.64 48.48 -16.20
C GLN A 1015 38.44 47.58 -14.94
N LYS A 1016 38.58 48.27 -13.82
CA LYS A 1016 38.15 47.81 -12.51
C LYS A 1016 36.63 47.64 -12.49
N ILE A 1017 36.11 46.57 -11.96
CA ILE A 1017 34.81 46.59 -11.25
C ILE A 1017 34.98 45.77 -9.94
N ARG A 1018 34.66 46.45 -8.86
CA ARG A 1018 34.59 45.95 -7.50
C ARG A 1018 33.38 45.05 -7.30
N PRO A 1019 33.39 44.17 -6.31
CA PRO A 1019 32.25 43.38 -5.93
C PRO A 1019 31.32 44.13 -4.98
N SER A 1020 30.04 43.86 -5.07
CA SER A 1020 29.04 44.16 -4.03
C SER A 1020 28.32 42.89 -3.64
N GLU A 1021 28.34 42.67 -2.35
CA GLU A 1021 27.42 41.96 -1.46
C GLU A 1021 26.95 40.56 -1.83
#